data_53d21d998b630728bf40bcf033aad173
#
_entry.id   53d21d998b630728bf40bcf033aad173
#
_cell.length_a   1.000
_cell.length_b   1.000
_cell.length_c   1.000
_cell.angle_alpha   90.00
_cell.angle_beta   90.00
_cell.angle_gamma   90.00
#
_symmetry.space_group_name_H-M   'P 1'
#
loop_
_entity.id
_entity.type
_entity.pdbx_description
1 polymer ?
#
loop_
_entity_poly.entity_id
_entity_poly.type
_entity_poly.pdbx_seq_one_letter_code
_entity_poly.pdbx_strand_id
1 'polypeptide(L)'
;MKTTKFTLLLFSFLSFATYAQENKDKTNELKEVAIVKEKKAVEQRSDRTIFELASQAHLNSGSVLEGMKKLPGLVASDVAGMMYQGKQLDVFLDGRPLAISTNELNAFLEGLPANSVEKIEVITNPGAEFPATSGGAILNIVTNKRAKNYLTATYTNSSSFTSYSKNRWRTNNSILLSSKNKFFGWQLNFGQNYAERGMWSEVLKKEDNLSTLLTSSSSDRILRTLFAKTGLTFDIGKNRLLLNYDIYSNNNTSATDAMGLLPNSTLFSTIDDSKTLTLRQDAVATYQMRFLDSDKKLDFKFNFNSVVNDFNLFSRNLNRNTLSNGSDQRLYNFKIDYNQSVKLLEEGKISIGTLYEELYFNTFNKNVNNLEYRRMTASTYAELQTKYKKFEFTLGLRGENYDISGKTETQPLIPFKQYRLFPNGSIQYSLANKIILSGSYNKKITLPSTSSLNPNNTNYQNPNVGYLGNPQLQPTLFNNYEFKLSVFEYAFVGYNISEGLNQVAQRMYLNGNRMVNTNENISSMKIHTFNLGLPIPYMLFTKGLKETAKFNFNPDKINFMFLYAGRQKHDIPNADTNAFWIFNIMSQVVLPGDIKWVTNYSHITKGGNYFYFVAQRPFNHSLDMTFSKKFLSNQLTVSVNVDDVFNFNKSSFNSLNTPRYMSNKNDTRRIGFTSNYKIPTKNKIAKEDPNMLNKEKKEDNGTLIVN
;
A
#
# COMPACT_ATOMS: atom_id res chain seq x y z
N MET A 1 22.62 -30.66 -18.25
CA MET A 1 22.83 -31.65 -17.18
C MET A 1 23.53 -31.05 -15.96
N LYS A 2 22.85 -30.20 -15.14
CA LYS A 2 23.37 -29.66 -13.84
C LYS A 2 22.25 -29.21 -12.90
N THR A 3 21.12 -29.93 -12.90
CA THR A 3 19.96 -29.57 -12.05
C THR A 3 19.58 -30.59 -10.98
N THR A 4 20.37 -31.65 -10.82
CA THR A 4 20.00 -32.81 -9.96
C THR A 4 20.69 -32.80 -8.59
N LYS A 5 21.57 -31.85 -8.28
CA LYS A 5 22.29 -31.82 -6.98
C LYS A 5 21.68 -30.91 -5.91
N PHE A 6 20.72 -30.08 -6.24
CA PHE A 6 20.10 -29.16 -5.26
C PHE A 6 18.89 -29.76 -4.54
N THR A 7 18.28 -30.79 -5.09
CA THR A 7 17.08 -31.43 -4.51
C THR A 7 17.43 -32.41 -3.38
N LEU A 8 18.67 -32.89 -3.31
CA LEU A 8 19.09 -33.86 -2.28
C LEU A 8 19.47 -33.23 -0.94
N LEU A 9 19.80 -31.94 -0.93
CA LEU A 9 20.16 -31.24 0.32
C LEU A 9 18.93 -30.80 1.16
N LEU A 10 17.76 -30.72 0.56
CA LEU A 10 16.51 -30.36 1.29
C LEU A 10 15.91 -31.59 2.02
N PHE A 11 16.17 -32.79 1.57
CA PHE A 11 15.66 -34.03 2.19
C PHE A 11 16.46 -34.50 3.40
N SER A 12 17.74 -34.12 3.51
CA SER A 12 18.59 -34.53 4.63
C SER A 12 18.33 -33.75 5.95
N PHE A 13 17.61 -32.62 5.92
CA PHE A 13 17.22 -31.87 7.14
C PHE A 13 15.92 -32.33 7.79
N LEU A 14 15.13 -33.18 7.14
CA LEU A 14 13.86 -33.68 7.66
C LEU A 14 13.99 -34.97 8.52
N SER A 15 15.16 -35.60 8.56
CA SER A 15 15.37 -36.85 9.27
C SER A 15 15.86 -36.73 10.72
N PHE A 16 16.05 -35.53 11.25
CA PHE A 16 16.51 -35.32 12.64
C PHE A 16 15.41 -34.97 13.66
N ALA A 17 14.13 -35.06 13.31
CA ALA A 17 13.04 -34.63 14.16
C ALA A 17 12.28 -35.75 14.89
N THR A 18 12.77 -36.99 14.92
CA THR A 18 12.01 -38.14 15.46
C THR A 18 12.66 -38.84 16.63
N TYR A 19 13.31 -38.14 17.55
CA TYR A 19 13.64 -38.75 18.86
C TYR A 19 13.51 -37.70 19.97
N ALA A 20 12.37 -37.66 20.65
CA ALA A 20 12.23 -37.10 21.96
C ALA A 20 11.23 -37.92 22.77
N GLN A 21 11.75 -38.61 23.75
CA GLN A 21 11.05 -39.49 24.69
C GLN A 21 10.03 -38.74 25.56
N GLU A 22 8.93 -39.44 25.83
CA GLU A 22 7.85 -39.09 26.75
C GLU A 22 8.29 -39.16 28.20
N ASN A 23 8.12 -38.06 28.97
CA ASN A 23 8.02 -38.10 30.42
C ASN A 23 6.66 -37.51 30.83
N LYS A 24 5.87 -38.33 31.48
CA LYS A 24 4.58 -37.96 32.06
C LYS A 24 4.80 -37.40 33.47
N ASP A 25 4.68 -36.10 33.65
CA ASP A 25 4.38 -35.50 34.94
C ASP A 25 2.99 -34.88 34.90
N LYS A 26 2.10 -35.44 35.77
CA LYS A 26 0.76 -34.91 36.02
C LYS A 26 0.88 -33.67 36.89
N THR A 27 0.77 -32.50 36.31
CA THR A 27 0.45 -31.27 37.01
C THR A 27 -0.97 -30.83 36.69
N ASN A 28 -1.76 -30.60 37.74
CA ASN A 28 -3.12 -30.06 37.66
C ASN A 28 -3.06 -28.66 37.02
N GLU A 29 -3.44 -28.54 35.76
CA GLU A 29 -3.59 -27.26 35.10
C GLU A 29 -4.88 -26.57 35.54
N LEU A 30 -4.76 -25.52 36.33
CA LEU A 30 -5.82 -24.52 36.45
C LEU A 30 -6.05 -23.92 35.04
N LYS A 31 -7.28 -24.02 34.56
CA LYS A 31 -7.66 -23.36 33.28
C LYS A 31 -7.50 -21.85 33.41
N GLU A 32 -6.37 -21.36 32.95
CA GLU A 32 -6.12 -19.94 32.84
C GLU A 32 -7.05 -19.37 31.75
N VAL A 33 -7.99 -18.53 32.15
CA VAL A 33 -8.79 -17.73 31.21
C VAL A 33 -7.85 -16.65 30.66
N ALA A 34 -7.14 -16.96 29.60
CA ALA A 34 -6.43 -15.96 28.85
C ALA A 34 -7.48 -15.05 28.18
N ILE A 35 -7.67 -13.84 28.70
CA ILE A 35 -8.42 -12.79 28.02
C ILE A 35 -7.53 -12.38 26.82
N VAL A 36 -7.69 -13.09 25.72
CA VAL A 36 -7.13 -12.68 24.43
C VAL A 36 -7.98 -11.49 23.98
N LYS A 37 -7.48 -10.28 24.15
CA LYS A 37 -8.11 -9.09 23.58
C LYS A 37 -8.15 -9.30 22.05
N GLU A 38 -9.32 -9.66 21.52
CA GLU A 38 -9.49 -9.87 20.08
C GLU A 38 -9.14 -8.56 19.35
N LYS A 39 -8.27 -8.64 18.35
CA LYS A 39 -7.92 -7.48 17.53
C LYS A 39 -9.11 -7.07 16.69
N LYS A 40 -9.37 -5.77 16.65
CA LYS A 40 -10.44 -5.22 15.82
C LYS A 40 -10.05 -5.32 14.35
N ALA A 41 -10.99 -5.68 13.47
CA ALA A 41 -10.78 -5.78 12.03
C ALA A 41 -10.41 -4.41 11.41
N VAL A 42 -11.01 -3.34 11.91
CA VAL A 42 -10.70 -1.95 11.58
C VAL A 42 -10.64 -1.14 12.87
N GLU A 43 -9.63 -0.31 13.01
CA GLU A 43 -9.47 0.60 14.14
C GLU A 43 -9.28 2.03 13.61
N GLN A 44 -10.15 2.94 14.03
CA GLN A 44 -10.03 4.36 13.74
C GLN A 44 -9.26 5.03 14.87
N ARG A 45 -8.21 5.76 14.53
CA ARG A 45 -7.47 6.65 15.43
C ARG A 45 -7.53 8.08 14.91
N SER A 46 -7.04 9.01 15.69
CA SER A 46 -7.02 10.42 15.34
C SER A 46 -6.23 10.74 14.07
N ASP A 47 -5.10 10.08 13.91
CA ASP A 47 -4.14 10.30 12.84
C ASP A 47 -4.20 9.23 11.74
N ARG A 48 -4.84 8.07 12.02
CA ARG A 48 -4.81 6.91 11.12
C ARG A 48 -6.01 5.98 11.23
N THR A 49 -6.22 5.22 10.17
CA THR A 49 -7.11 4.06 10.13
C THR A 49 -6.26 2.80 10.00
N ILE A 50 -6.50 1.80 10.83
CA ILE A 50 -5.77 0.52 10.82
C ILE A 50 -6.71 -0.57 10.32
N PHE A 51 -6.28 -1.30 9.29
CA PHE A 51 -6.97 -2.46 8.73
C PHE A 51 -6.15 -3.71 9.06
N GLU A 52 -6.67 -4.61 9.91
CA GLU A 52 -6.01 -5.87 10.27
C GLU A 52 -6.24 -6.92 9.17
N LEU A 53 -5.30 -7.06 8.21
CA LEU A 53 -5.44 -7.98 7.09
C LEU A 53 -5.42 -9.45 7.52
N ALA A 54 -4.55 -9.78 8.46
CA ALA A 54 -4.37 -11.18 8.90
C ALA A 54 -5.65 -11.83 9.44
N SER A 55 -6.61 -11.04 9.91
CA SER A 55 -7.90 -11.52 10.43
C SER A 55 -9.04 -11.45 9.41
N GLN A 56 -8.84 -10.76 8.27
CA GLN A 56 -9.88 -10.52 7.27
C GLN A 56 -9.61 -11.33 5.99
N ALA A 57 -10.28 -12.47 5.83
CA ALA A 57 -10.04 -13.40 4.73
C ALA A 57 -10.23 -12.76 3.33
N HIS A 58 -11.16 -11.81 3.19
CA HIS A 58 -11.41 -11.12 1.93
C HIS A 58 -10.30 -10.14 1.53
N LEU A 59 -9.56 -9.58 2.50
CA LEU A 59 -8.39 -8.73 2.26
C LEU A 59 -7.09 -9.53 2.15
N ASN A 60 -7.07 -10.74 2.69
CA ASN A 60 -5.89 -11.58 2.83
C ASN A 60 -5.70 -12.53 1.64
N SER A 61 -6.58 -12.49 0.65
CA SER A 61 -6.50 -13.29 -0.57
C SER A 61 -5.80 -12.53 -1.69
N GLY A 62 -4.97 -13.22 -2.47
CA GLY A 62 -4.29 -12.63 -3.61
C GLY A 62 -3.08 -11.76 -3.23
N SER A 63 -2.87 -10.68 -3.95
CA SER A 63 -1.77 -9.72 -3.73
C SER A 63 -2.17 -8.59 -2.78
N VAL A 64 -1.17 -7.91 -2.22
CA VAL A 64 -1.39 -6.71 -1.40
C VAL A 64 -2.13 -5.64 -2.19
N LEU A 65 -1.82 -5.44 -3.47
CA LEU A 65 -2.52 -4.47 -4.32
C LEU A 65 -4.02 -4.81 -4.44
N GLU A 66 -4.37 -6.07 -4.60
CA GLU A 66 -5.78 -6.51 -4.66
C GLU A 66 -6.49 -6.30 -3.32
N GLY A 67 -5.84 -6.64 -2.20
CA GLY A 67 -6.37 -6.37 -0.86
C GLY A 67 -6.56 -4.87 -0.60
N MET A 68 -5.61 -4.04 -1.02
CA MET A 68 -5.69 -2.58 -0.88
C MET A 68 -6.86 -1.98 -1.66
N LYS A 69 -7.11 -2.42 -2.88
CA LYS A 69 -8.24 -1.93 -3.71
C LYS A 69 -9.61 -2.18 -3.06
N LYS A 70 -9.70 -3.08 -2.09
CA LYS A 70 -10.92 -3.39 -1.32
C LYS A 70 -11.04 -2.53 -0.04
N LEU A 71 -10.05 -1.68 0.27
CA LEU A 71 -10.09 -0.83 1.47
C LEU A 71 -11.06 0.34 1.28
N PRO A 72 -11.95 0.60 2.25
CA PRO A 72 -12.89 1.71 2.18
C PRO A 72 -12.18 3.07 2.07
N GLY A 73 -12.57 3.87 1.09
CA GLY A 73 -12.01 5.21 0.86
C GLY A 73 -10.71 5.24 0.07
N LEU A 74 -10.15 4.10 -0.32
CA LEU A 74 -9.01 4.03 -1.22
C LEU A 74 -9.48 4.07 -2.67
N VAL A 75 -8.87 4.94 -3.46
CA VAL A 75 -9.01 4.99 -4.92
C VAL A 75 -7.67 4.63 -5.53
N ALA A 76 -7.61 3.52 -6.27
CA ALA A 76 -6.45 3.15 -7.06
C ALA A 76 -6.79 3.27 -8.54
N SER A 77 -6.13 4.19 -9.24
CA SER A 77 -6.33 4.44 -10.67
C SER A 77 -5.01 4.28 -11.41
N ASP A 78 -5.07 3.62 -12.56
CA ASP A 78 -3.90 3.49 -13.45
C ASP A 78 -3.50 4.85 -14.06
N VAL A 79 -4.39 5.85 -13.99
CA VAL A 79 -4.21 7.17 -14.58
C VAL A 79 -3.67 8.20 -13.58
N ALA A 80 -4.01 8.09 -12.30
CA ALA A 80 -3.69 9.12 -11.32
C ALA A 80 -3.14 8.57 -9.98
N GLY A 81 -2.71 7.32 -9.96
CA GLY A 81 -2.09 6.71 -8.80
C GLY A 81 -3.08 6.33 -7.69
N MET A 82 -2.60 6.30 -6.45
CA MET A 82 -3.38 5.91 -5.29
C MET A 82 -3.73 7.12 -4.44
N MET A 83 -4.99 7.24 -4.05
CA MET A 83 -5.49 8.28 -3.15
C MET A 83 -6.35 7.66 -2.06
N TYR A 84 -6.30 8.24 -0.88
CA TYR A 84 -7.19 7.91 0.23
C TYR A 84 -7.91 9.15 0.70
N GLN A 85 -9.24 9.12 0.61
CA GLN A 85 -10.10 10.25 1.02
C GLN A 85 -9.63 11.60 0.42
N GLY A 86 -9.22 11.60 -0.85
CA GLY A 86 -8.77 12.80 -1.56
C GLY A 86 -7.31 13.20 -1.33
N LYS A 87 -6.58 12.52 -0.45
CA LYS A 87 -5.14 12.76 -0.22
C LYS A 87 -4.31 11.80 -1.06
N GLN A 88 -3.26 12.30 -1.68
CA GLN A 88 -2.29 11.45 -2.36
C GLN A 88 -1.57 10.56 -1.36
N LEU A 89 -1.41 9.29 -1.68
CA LEU A 89 -0.79 8.30 -0.81
C LEU A 89 0.66 8.05 -1.18
N ASP A 90 1.53 8.12 -0.18
CA ASP A 90 2.84 7.51 -0.23
C ASP A 90 2.79 6.14 0.44
N VAL A 91 3.43 5.16 -0.18
CA VAL A 91 3.43 3.80 0.33
C VAL A 91 4.70 3.51 1.10
N PHE A 92 4.52 3.02 2.31
CA PHE A 92 5.58 2.62 3.23
C PHE A 92 5.49 1.11 3.47
N LEU A 93 6.62 0.48 3.62
CA LEU A 93 6.74 -0.91 4.07
C LEU A 93 7.44 -0.92 5.41
N ASP A 94 6.73 -1.39 6.46
CA ASP A 94 7.28 -1.47 7.80
C ASP A 94 7.85 -0.13 8.33
N GLY A 95 7.14 0.97 8.03
CA GLY A 95 7.52 2.32 8.41
C GLY A 95 8.62 2.96 7.56
N ARG A 96 8.97 2.36 6.41
CA ARG A 96 9.98 2.85 5.47
C ARG A 96 9.34 3.26 4.14
N PRO A 97 9.65 4.43 3.58
CA PRO A 97 9.13 4.81 2.28
C PRO A 97 9.60 3.83 1.19
N LEU A 98 8.70 3.45 0.30
CA LEU A 98 9.03 2.75 -0.92
C LEU A 98 9.40 3.77 -1.99
N ALA A 99 10.68 4.12 -2.07
CA ALA A 99 11.19 5.10 -3.04
C ALA A 99 11.29 4.48 -4.45
N ILE A 100 10.18 4.03 -5.00
CA ILE A 100 10.07 3.42 -6.34
C ILE A 100 8.99 4.14 -7.15
N SER A 101 9.07 4.05 -8.47
CA SER A 101 8.09 4.67 -9.36
C SER A 101 6.69 4.05 -9.20
N THR A 102 5.64 4.75 -9.61
CA THR A 102 4.25 4.25 -9.52
C THR A 102 4.06 2.91 -10.22
N ASN A 103 4.67 2.71 -11.39
CA ASN A 103 4.59 1.45 -12.13
C ASN A 103 5.32 0.31 -11.41
N GLU A 104 6.50 0.59 -10.88
CA GLU A 104 7.26 -0.36 -10.06
C GLU A 104 6.59 -0.66 -8.75
N LEU A 105 5.94 0.34 -8.12
CA LEU A 105 5.14 0.18 -6.92
C LEU A 105 3.98 -0.77 -7.15
N ASN A 106 3.23 -0.59 -8.23
CA ASN A 106 2.13 -1.48 -8.59
C ASN A 106 2.65 -2.91 -8.80
N ALA A 107 3.73 -3.08 -9.56
CA ALA A 107 4.35 -4.39 -9.77
C ALA A 107 4.85 -5.03 -8.47
N PHE A 108 5.45 -4.22 -7.57
CA PHE A 108 5.89 -4.67 -6.25
C PHE A 108 4.71 -5.13 -5.38
N LEU A 109 3.66 -4.32 -5.29
CA LEU A 109 2.46 -4.63 -4.50
C LEU A 109 1.67 -5.82 -5.08
N GLU A 110 1.71 -6.00 -6.41
CA GLU A 110 1.19 -7.19 -7.08
C GLU A 110 2.01 -8.44 -6.77
N GLY A 111 3.33 -8.30 -6.64
CA GLY A 111 4.24 -9.37 -6.28
C GLY A 111 4.21 -9.75 -4.79
N LEU A 112 3.73 -8.86 -3.91
CA LEU A 112 3.67 -9.10 -2.48
C LEU A 112 2.37 -9.81 -2.11
N PRO A 113 2.41 -11.03 -1.54
CA PRO A 113 1.21 -11.74 -1.12
C PRO A 113 0.49 -11.01 0.04
N ALA A 114 -0.83 -10.84 -0.05
CA ALA A 114 -1.62 -10.17 1.00
C ALA A 114 -1.51 -10.87 2.36
N ASN A 115 -1.35 -12.18 2.37
CA ASN A 115 -1.19 -13.00 3.58
C ASN A 115 0.16 -12.83 4.30
N SER A 116 1.16 -12.21 3.65
CA SER A 116 2.43 -11.82 4.29
C SER A 116 2.29 -10.53 5.11
N VAL A 117 1.15 -9.84 5.02
CA VAL A 117 0.86 -8.58 5.68
C VAL A 117 0.03 -8.82 6.93
N GLU A 118 0.43 -8.24 8.05
CA GLU A 118 -0.35 -8.28 9.30
C GLU A 118 -1.49 -7.26 9.24
N LYS A 119 -1.16 -6.02 8.86
CA LYS A 119 -2.10 -4.90 8.79
C LYS A 119 -1.66 -3.84 7.79
N ILE A 120 -2.60 -3.03 7.37
CA ILE A 120 -2.35 -1.78 6.64
C ILE A 120 -2.79 -0.63 7.53
N GLU A 121 -1.90 0.33 7.74
CA GLU A 121 -2.18 1.58 8.45
C GLU A 121 -2.27 2.70 7.42
N VAL A 122 -3.40 3.38 7.37
CA VAL A 122 -3.54 4.59 6.55
C VAL A 122 -3.48 5.80 7.49
N ILE A 123 -2.33 6.48 7.48
CA ILE A 123 -2.06 7.65 8.31
C ILE A 123 -2.50 8.88 7.52
N THR A 124 -3.65 9.46 7.90
CA THR A 124 -4.24 10.59 7.19
C THR A 124 -3.69 11.94 7.62
N ASN A 125 -3.04 11.98 8.78
CA ASN A 125 -2.35 13.17 9.31
C ASN A 125 -0.95 12.79 9.82
N PRO A 126 0.03 12.56 8.92
CA PRO A 126 1.38 12.21 9.33
C PRO A 126 2.03 13.32 10.15
N GLY A 127 2.47 13.00 11.37
CA GLY A 127 3.17 13.91 12.27
C GLY A 127 4.55 14.35 11.75
N ALA A 128 5.25 15.19 12.54
CA ALA A 128 6.56 15.73 12.17
C ALA A 128 7.66 14.65 12.07
N GLU A 129 7.48 13.50 12.71
CA GLU A 129 8.39 12.35 12.64
C GLU A 129 8.49 11.72 11.23
N PHE A 130 7.44 11.90 10.41
CA PHE A 130 7.43 11.42 9.03
C PHE A 130 8.03 12.44 8.07
N PRO A 131 8.72 12.02 7.00
CA PRO A 131 9.24 12.93 5.98
C PRO A 131 8.14 13.84 5.43
N ALA A 132 8.49 15.08 5.13
CA ALA A 132 7.54 16.02 4.51
C ALA A 132 7.11 15.58 3.10
N THR A 133 7.89 14.72 2.46
CA THR A 133 7.60 14.12 1.16
C THR A 133 6.44 13.11 1.17
N SER A 134 5.85 12.84 2.33
CA SER A 134 4.70 11.94 2.46
C SER A 134 3.39 12.58 1.97
N GLY A 135 3.27 12.89 0.71
CA GLY A 135 2.13 13.33 -0.14
C GLY A 135 0.76 13.75 0.45
N GLY A 136 0.62 13.90 1.75
CA GLY A 136 -0.61 14.22 2.47
C GLY A 136 -1.19 13.06 3.27
N ALA A 137 -0.93 11.81 2.88
CA ALA A 137 -1.24 10.62 3.66
C ALA A 137 -0.22 9.50 3.40
N ILE A 138 -0.05 8.62 4.37
CA ILE A 138 0.85 7.47 4.28
C ILE A 138 0.04 6.19 4.37
N LEU A 139 0.29 5.27 3.45
CA LEU A 139 -0.17 3.90 3.53
C LEU A 139 1.00 3.02 3.99
N ASN A 140 1.00 2.62 5.26
CA ASN A 140 2.06 1.79 5.84
C ASN A 140 1.62 0.32 5.84
N ILE A 141 2.30 -0.49 5.05
CA ILE A 141 2.11 -1.94 4.99
C ILE A 141 2.98 -2.54 6.09
N VAL A 142 2.35 -3.11 7.11
CA VAL A 142 3.05 -3.76 8.21
C VAL A 142 3.06 -5.26 7.99
N THR A 143 4.25 -5.81 7.76
CA THR A 143 4.41 -7.24 7.56
C THR A 143 4.43 -8.00 8.90
N ASN A 144 4.16 -9.31 8.84
CA ASN A 144 4.17 -10.16 10.03
C ASN A 144 5.58 -10.27 10.63
N LYS A 145 5.81 -9.62 11.78
CA LYS A 145 7.14 -9.52 12.43
C LYS A 145 7.16 -10.01 13.89
N ARG A 146 6.21 -10.81 14.29
CA ARG A 146 6.16 -11.26 15.70
C ARG A 146 7.05 -12.45 15.93
N ALA A 147 8.27 -12.20 16.46
CA ALA A 147 9.01 -13.25 17.14
C ALA A 147 8.32 -13.54 18.50
N LYS A 148 7.86 -14.77 18.70
CA LYS A 148 7.31 -15.23 19.98
C LYS A 148 8.38 -16.02 20.72
N ASN A 149 8.31 -16.11 22.07
CA ASN A 149 9.26 -16.87 22.89
C ASN A 149 9.19 -18.40 22.68
N TYR A 150 8.79 -18.85 21.54
CA TYR A 150 8.72 -20.25 21.14
C TYR A 150 8.89 -20.37 19.64
N LEU A 151 9.28 -21.52 19.16
CA LEU A 151 9.30 -21.80 17.74
C LEU A 151 7.89 -21.75 17.17
N THR A 152 7.63 -20.90 16.20
CA THR A 152 6.39 -20.90 15.44
C THR A 152 6.65 -21.12 13.98
N ALA A 153 5.76 -21.85 13.34
CA ALA A 153 5.73 -22.00 11.90
C ALA A 153 4.30 -21.72 11.41
N THR A 154 4.21 -20.90 10.37
CA THR A 154 2.94 -20.63 9.69
C THR A 154 3.12 -20.85 8.21
N TYR A 155 2.31 -21.71 7.64
CA TYR A 155 2.23 -21.92 6.20
C TYR A 155 0.99 -21.23 5.66
N THR A 156 1.13 -20.49 4.58
CA THR A 156 0.04 -19.84 3.90
C THR A 156 0.05 -20.16 2.42
N ASN A 157 -1.09 -20.54 1.90
CA ASN A 157 -1.33 -20.75 0.48
C ASN A 157 -2.52 -19.94 0.04
N SER A 158 -2.45 -19.37 -1.15
CA SER A 158 -3.61 -18.80 -1.87
C SER A 158 -3.48 -19.22 -3.33
N SER A 159 -4.53 -19.82 -3.87
CA SER A 159 -4.58 -20.22 -5.28
C SER A 159 -5.90 -19.72 -5.87
N SER A 160 -5.85 -19.20 -7.09
CA SER A 160 -7.06 -18.73 -7.79
C SER A 160 -6.97 -19.02 -9.27
N PHE A 161 -8.15 -19.12 -9.86
CA PHE A 161 -8.32 -19.50 -11.27
C PHE A 161 -9.34 -18.58 -11.94
N THR A 162 -9.09 -18.26 -13.21
CA THR A 162 -10.05 -17.64 -14.11
C THR A 162 -10.08 -18.35 -15.44
N SER A 163 -11.26 -18.46 -16.06
CA SER A 163 -11.46 -18.95 -17.43
C SER A 163 -11.89 -17.85 -18.40
N TYR A 164 -11.78 -16.58 -18.00
CA TYR A 164 -12.15 -15.46 -18.86
C TYR A 164 -11.20 -15.35 -20.05
N SER A 165 -11.69 -15.52 -21.25
CA SER A 165 -11.00 -15.62 -22.56
C SER A 165 -9.91 -16.69 -22.67
N LYS A 166 -9.22 -17.01 -21.59
CA LYS A 166 -8.14 -18.01 -21.47
C LYS A 166 -8.03 -18.48 -20.03
N ASN A 167 -7.66 -19.73 -19.84
CA ASN A 167 -7.39 -20.26 -18.49
C ASN A 167 -6.13 -19.63 -17.92
N ARG A 168 -6.23 -19.02 -16.73
CA ARG A 168 -5.10 -18.41 -16.02
C ARG A 168 -5.12 -18.76 -14.55
N TRP A 169 -3.94 -19.04 -14.03
CA TRP A 169 -3.71 -19.45 -12.66
C TRP A 169 -2.91 -18.40 -11.89
N ARG A 170 -3.19 -18.34 -10.60
CA ARG A 170 -2.38 -17.58 -9.64
C ARG A 170 -2.19 -18.42 -8.40
N THR A 171 -0.98 -18.43 -7.86
CA THR A 171 -0.68 -19.12 -6.62
C THR A 171 0.35 -18.35 -5.81
N ASN A 172 0.08 -18.18 -4.53
CA ASN A 172 0.96 -17.58 -3.56
C ASN A 172 1.22 -18.60 -2.45
N ASN A 173 2.48 -18.83 -2.14
CA ASN A 173 2.89 -19.70 -1.04
C ASN A 173 3.91 -18.99 -0.18
N SER A 174 3.78 -19.07 1.12
CA SER A 174 4.78 -18.56 2.06
C SER A 174 4.88 -19.39 3.32
N ILE A 175 6.08 -19.43 3.88
CA ILE A 175 6.38 -20.05 5.16
C ILE A 175 7.05 -19.00 6.03
N LEU A 176 6.44 -18.74 7.18
CA LEU A 176 6.99 -17.92 8.23
C LEU A 176 7.46 -18.80 9.38
N LEU A 177 8.75 -18.74 9.67
CA LEU A 177 9.38 -19.38 10.82
C LEU A 177 9.86 -18.28 11.77
N SER A 178 9.65 -18.45 13.06
CA SER A 178 10.23 -17.55 14.05
C SER A 178 10.49 -18.25 15.37
N SER A 179 11.55 -17.83 16.02
CA SER A 179 11.88 -18.28 17.36
C SER A 179 12.56 -17.16 18.14
N LYS A 180 12.35 -17.13 19.43
CA LYS A 180 13.02 -16.21 20.33
C LYS A 180 13.36 -16.92 21.63
N ASN A 181 14.51 -16.61 22.17
CA ASN A 181 14.88 -16.89 23.55
C ASN A 181 15.03 -15.57 24.33
N LYS A 182 15.56 -15.63 25.53
CA LYS A 182 15.71 -14.45 26.41
C LYS A 182 16.57 -13.30 25.81
N PHE A 183 17.55 -13.62 24.99
CA PHE A 183 18.55 -12.65 24.48
C PHE A 183 18.53 -12.50 22.96
N PHE A 184 18.08 -13.53 22.27
CA PHE A 184 18.15 -13.61 20.82
C PHE A 184 16.84 -14.09 20.23
N GLY A 185 16.39 -13.40 19.18
CA GLY A 185 15.25 -13.80 18.36
C GLY A 185 15.62 -13.81 16.89
N TRP A 186 15.00 -14.68 16.14
CA TRP A 186 15.11 -14.70 14.70
C TRP A 186 13.76 -14.96 14.02
N GLN A 187 13.62 -14.45 12.84
CA GLN A 187 12.47 -14.65 11.99
C GLN A 187 12.95 -14.86 10.56
N LEU A 188 12.36 -15.84 9.88
CA LEU A 188 12.55 -16.10 8.48
C LEU A 188 11.19 -16.24 7.80
N ASN A 189 10.95 -15.42 6.78
CA ASN A 189 9.76 -15.53 5.93
C ASN A 189 10.22 -15.64 4.48
N PHE A 190 9.90 -16.73 3.83
CA PHE A 190 10.19 -16.93 2.42
C PHE A 190 8.96 -17.42 1.68
N GLY A 191 8.87 -17.06 0.42
CA GLY A 191 7.73 -17.47 -0.38
C GLY A 191 7.89 -17.14 -1.86
N GLN A 192 6.86 -17.56 -2.58
CA GLN A 192 6.75 -17.32 -4.00
C GLN A 192 5.35 -16.81 -4.36
N ASN A 193 5.30 -15.98 -5.40
CA ASN A 193 4.07 -15.60 -6.08
C ASN A 193 4.21 -15.90 -7.57
N TYR A 194 3.26 -16.64 -8.09
CA TYR A 194 3.08 -16.89 -9.53
C TYR A 194 1.70 -16.36 -9.93
N ALA A 195 1.65 -15.50 -10.94
CA ALA A 195 0.38 -14.95 -11.41
C ALA A 195 0.35 -14.81 -12.93
N GLU A 196 -0.63 -15.43 -13.55
CA GLU A 196 -1.00 -15.19 -14.94
C GLU A 196 -2.13 -14.17 -14.99
N ARG A 197 -2.04 -13.21 -15.92
CA ARG A 197 -2.99 -12.11 -16.06
C ARG A 197 -3.27 -11.80 -17.51
N GLY A 198 -4.54 -11.50 -17.81
CA GLY A 198 -4.97 -10.94 -19.09
C GLY A 198 -5.37 -9.48 -18.93
N MET A 199 -4.95 -8.64 -19.87
CA MET A 199 -5.32 -7.24 -19.94
C MET A 199 -5.73 -6.89 -21.38
N TRP A 200 -6.80 -6.14 -21.53
CA TRP A 200 -7.30 -5.62 -22.81
C TRP A 200 -7.38 -4.12 -22.71
N SER A 201 -6.87 -3.45 -23.74
CA SER A 201 -6.91 -2.00 -23.84
C SER A 201 -7.38 -1.57 -25.21
N GLU A 202 -8.23 -0.56 -25.25
CA GLU A 202 -8.74 0.05 -26.46
C GLU A 202 -8.48 1.55 -26.43
N VAL A 203 -8.06 2.11 -27.55
CA VAL A 203 -7.99 3.56 -27.79
C VAL A 203 -8.97 3.90 -28.88
N LEU A 204 -9.89 4.79 -28.57
CA LEU A 204 -10.96 5.20 -29.48
C LEU A 204 -10.89 6.70 -29.68
N LYS A 205 -11.22 7.13 -30.92
CA LYS A 205 -11.45 8.53 -31.29
C LYS A 205 -12.96 8.75 -31.29
N LYS A 206 -13.43 9.79 -30.65
CA LYS A 206 -14.84 10.19 -30.65
C LYS A 206 -14.99 11.45 -31.50
N GLU A 207 -15.81 11.36 -32.55
CA GLU A 207 -16.21 12.49 -33.39
C GLU A 207 -17.74 12.47 -33.42
N ASP A 208 -18.37 13.53 -32.91
CA ASP A 208 -19.82 13.64 -32.68
C ASP A 208 -20.38 12.40 -31.93
N ASN A 209 -21.21 11.62 -32.54
CA ASN A 209 -21.79 10.39 -31.96
C ASN A 209 -21.09 9.11 -32.44
N LEU A 210 -20.08 9.22 -33.30
CA LEU A 210 -19.35 8.08 -33.84
C LEU A 210 -18.07 7.83 -33.05
N SER A 211 -17.77 6.57 -32.73
CA SER A 211 -16.53 6.15 -32.10
C SER A 211 -15.72 5.28 -33.06
N THR A 212 -14.55 5.76 -33.46
CA THR A 212 -13.64 5.02 -34.33
C THR A 212 -12.57 4.33 -33.49
N LEU A 213 -12.40 3.02 -33.65
CA LEU A 213 -11.34 2.28 -32.99
C LEU A 213 -9.98 2.63 -33.61
N LEU A 214 -9.08 3.20 -32.83
CA LEU A 214 -7.71 3.51 -33.25
C LEU A 214 -6.73 2.39 -32.91
N THR A 215 -6.89 1.74 -31.77
CA THR A 215 -6.03 0.63 -31.34
C THR A 215 -6.79 -0.30 -30.43
N SER A 216 -6.66 -1.60 -30.65
CA SER A 216 -7.03 -2.65 -29.71
C SER A 216 -5.80 -3.46 -29.36
N SER A 217 -5.58 -3.73 -28.09
CA SER A 217 -4.48 -4.57 -27.63
C SER A 217 -4.93 -5.60 -26.61
N SER A 218 -4.35 -6.79 -26.69
CA SER A 218 -4.50 -7.88 -25.73
C SER A 218 -3.16 -8.30 -25.22
N SER A 219 -2.99 -8.36 -23.91
CA SER A 219 -1.73 -8.69 -23.26
C SER A 219 -1.91 -9.87 -22.30
N ASP A 220 -1.07 -10.89 -22.49
CA ASP A 220 -0.88 -12.01 -21.56
C ASP A 220 0.39 -11.77 -20.75
N ARG A 221 0.27 -11.74 -19.43
CA ARG A 221 1.36 -11.41 -18.52
C ARG A 221 1.58 -12.54 -17.51
N ILE A 222 2.84 -12.90 -17.28
CA ILE A 222 3.23 -13.87 -16.28
C ILE A 222 4.21 -13.21 -15.31
N LEU A 223 3.81 -13.17 -14.05
CA LEU A 223 4.60 -12.64 -12.95
C LEU A 223 5.12 -13.80 -12.09
N ARG A 224 6.42 -13.83 -11.85
CA ARG A 224 7.09 -14.79 -10.95
C ARG A 224 7.91 -14.02 -9.94
N THR A 225 7.50 -14.04 -8.69
CA THR A 225 8.20 -13.37 -7.59
C THR A 225 8.70 -14.40 -6.59
N LEU A 226 9.96 -14.30 -6.21
CA LEU A 226 10.54 -14.98 -5.06
C LEU A 226 10.93 -13.93 -4.04
N PHE A 227 10.66 -14.19 -2.76
CA PHE A 227 11.10 -13.33 -1.71
C PHE A 227 11.63 -14.10 -0.49
N ALA A 228 12.58 -13.50 0.19
CA ALA A 228 13.03 -13.94 1.49
C ALA A 228 13.20 -12.70 2.39
N LYS A 229 12.71 -12.80 3.62
CA LYS A 229 12.84 -11.78 4.64
C LYS A 229 13.44 -12.39 5.89
N THR A 230 14.46 -11.77 6.42
CA THR A 230 15.11 -12.20 7.65
C THR A 230 15.04 -11.09 8.69
N GLY A 231 14.89 -11.47 9.95
CA GLY A 231 14.94 -10.55 11.06
C GLY A 231 15.70 -11.18 12.22
N LEU A 232 16.67 -10.43 12.78
CA LEU A 232 17.41 -10.81 13.97
C LEU A 232 17.15 -9.77 15.07
N THR A 233 16.93 -10.22 16.27
CA THR A 233 16.70 -9.38 17.44
C THR A 233 17.70 -9.77 18.52
N PHE A 234 18.44 -8.81 19.02
CA PHE A 234 19.36 -8.99 20.14
C PHE A 234 18.93 -8.09 21.29
N ASP A 235 18.53 -8.69 22.42
CA ASP A 235 18.19 -7.96 23.64
C ASP A 235 19.45 -7.87 24.52
N ILE A 236 20.00 -6.66 24.67
CA ILE A 236 21.26 -6.36 25.36
C ILE A 236 20.93 -5.51 26.60
N GLY A 237 20.66 -6.17 27.72
CA GLY A 237 20.19 -5.49 28.92
C GLY A 237 18.81 -4.85 28.66
N LYS A 238 18.73 -3.52 28.78
CA LYS A 238 17.53 -2.73 28.47
C LYS A 238 17.45 -2.33 27.00
N ASN A 239 18.54 -2.46 26.27
CA ASN A 239 18.66 -2.03 24.87
C ASN A 239 18.35 -3.18 23.93
N ARG A 240 18.07 -2.82 22.66
CA ARG A 240 17.77 -3.80 21.61
C ARG A 240 18.42 -3.41 20.30
N LEU A 241 19.01 -4.40 19.63
CA LEU A 241 19.45 -4.31 18.26
C LEU A 241 18.54 -5.17 17.38
N LEU A 242 17.96 -4.55 16.35
CA LEU A 242 17.16 -5.20 15.32
C LEU A 242 17.92 -5.12 14.00
N LEU A 243 18.12 -6.25 13.35
CA LEU A 243 18.71 -6.34 12.02
C LEU A 243 17.71 -7.04 11.10
N ASN A 244 17.38 -6.41 9.98
CA ASN A 244 16.48 -7.00 8.99
C ASN A 244 17.16 -6.96 7.62
N TYR A 245 16.96 -8.02 6.85
CA TYR A 245 17.36 -8.07 5.45
C TYR A 245 16.26 -8.73 4.63
N ASP A 246 15.78 -8.01 3.63
CA ASP A 246 14.72 -8.45 2.74
C ASP A 246 15.25 -8.47 1.30
N ILE A 247 14.98 -9.54 0.57
CA ILE A 247 15.30 -9.67 -0.85
C ILE A 247 14.06 -10.09 -1.63
N TYR A 248 13.84 -9.44 -2.76
CA TYR A 248 12.77 -9.74 -3.72
C TYR A 248 13.36 -9.86 -5.12
N SER A 249 13.09 -10.96 -5.77
CA SER A 249 13.39 -11.17 -7.19
C SER A 249 12.07 -11.31 -7.94
N ASN A 250 11.85 -10.44 -8.90
CA ASN A 250 10.63 -10.44 -9.71
C ASN A 250 10.99 -10.59 -11.18
N ASN A 251 10.40 -11.58 -11.84
CA ASN A 251 10.48 -11.81 -13.28
C ASN A 251 9.08 -11.66 -13.86
N ASN A 252 8.87 -10.61 -14.64
CA ASN A 252 7.62 -10.29 -15.31
C ASN A 252 7.81 -10.43 -16.82
N THR A 253 7.08 -11.32 -17.44
CA THR A 253 7.05 -11.49 -18.90
C THR A 253 5.67 -11.13 -19.42
N SER A 254 5.60 -10.44 -20.55
CA SER A 254 4.34 -10.06 -21.19
C SER A 254 4.44 -10.28 -22.69
N ALA A 255 3.44 -10.94 -23.25
CA ALA A 255 3.19 -11.02 -24.68
C ALA A 255 1.97 -10.14 -25.00
N THR A 256 2.12 -9.19 -25.92
CA THR A 256 1.06 -8.22 -26.27
C THR A 256 0.85 -8.22 -27.76
N ASP A 257 -0.38 -8.49 -28.17
CA ASP A 257 -0.85 -8.32 -29.54
C ASP A 257 -1.62 -7.00 -29.63
N ALA A 258 -1.23 -6.11 -30.56
CA ALA A 258 -1.93 -4.87 -30.81
C ALA A 258 -2.20 -4.67 -32.29
N MET A 259 -3.39 -4.19 -32.61
CA MET A 259 -3.80 -3.84 -33.97
C MET A 259 -4.57 -2.55 -33.97
N GLY A 260 -4.55 -1.85 -35.08
CA GLY A 260 -5.30 -0.60 -35.21
C GLY A 260 -5.03 0.15 -36.52
N LEU A 261 -5.45 1.41 -36.52
CA LEU A 261 -5.29 2.32 -37.62
C LEU A 261 -4.22 3.37 -37.32
N LEU A 262 -3.28 3.53 -38.24
CA LEU A 262 -2.39 4.69 -38.25
C LEU A 262 -3.17 5.97 -38.65
N PRO A 263 -2.59 7.15 -38.44
CA PRO A 263 -3.25 8.41 -38.81
C PRO A 263 -3.64 8.54 -40.29
N ASN A 264 -2.91 7.88 -41.17
CA ASN A 264 -3.19 7.81 -42.61
C ASN A 264 -4.19 6.68 -42.99
N SER A 265 -4.93 6.17 -42.01
CA SER A 265 -5.90 5.05 -42.15
C SER A 265 -5.26 3.73 -42.57
N THR A 266 -3.94 3.59 -42.53
CA THR A 266 -3.26 2.31 -42.78
C THR A 266 -3.40 1.40 -41.56
N LEU A 267 -3.73 0.14 -41.78
CA LEU A 267 -3.74 -0.87 -40.71
C LEU A 267 -2.32 -1.15 -40.20
N PHE A 268 -2.19 -1.27 -38.90
CA PHE A 268 -0.95 -1.79 -38.28
C PHE A 268 -1.28 -2.99 -37.39
N SER A 269 -0.29 -3.86 -37.26
CA SER A 269 -0.29 -4.95 -36.27
C SER A 269 1.09 -5.03 -35.66
N THR A 270 1.16 -5.19 -34.34
CA THR A 270 2.40 -5.42 -33.59
C THR A 270 2.25 -6.62 -32.68
N ILE A 271 3.32 -7.39 -32.54
CA ILE A 271 3.45 -8.46 -31.54
C ILE A 271 4.66 -8.11 -30.70
N ASP A 272 4.46 -7.87 -29.43
CA ASP A 272 5.47 -7.38 -28.50
C ASP A 272 5.70 -8.39 -27.39
N ASP A 273 6.93 -8.90 -27.29
CA ASP A 273 7.39 -9.75 -26.21
C ASP A 273 8.27 -8.92 -25.27
N SER A 274 7.88 -8.76 -24.01
CA SER A 274 8.68 -8.03 -23.04
C SER A 274 9.03 -8.87 -21.82
N LYS A 275 10.19 -8.57 -21.24
CA LYS A 275 10.66 -9.18 -20.00
C LYS A 275 11.25 -8.11 -19.10
N THR A 276 10.78 -8.06 -17.86
CA THR A 276 11.34 -7.20 -16.81
C THR A 276 11.87 -8.07 -15.68
N LEU A 277 13.13 -7.88 -15.33
CA LEU A 277 13.74 -8.46 -14.14
C LEU A 277 13.95 -7.36 -13.13
N THR A 278 13.42 -7.51 -11.91
CA THR A 278 13.63 -6.59 -10.81
C THR A 278 14.25 -7.34 -9.64
N LEU A 279 15.39 -6.85 -9.16
CA LEU A 279 15.99 -7.27 -7.91
C LEU A 279 15.93 -6.11 -6.92
N ARG A 280 15.28 -6.33 -5.80
CA ARG A 280 15.22 -5.38 -4.70
C ARG A 280 15.83 -5.99 -3.44
N GLN A 281 16.66 -5.21 -2.75
CA GLN A 281 17.31 -5.56 -1.51
C GLN A 281 17.12 -4.41 -0.50
N ASP A 282 16.70 -4.75 0.72
CA ASP A 282 16.55 -3.83 1.84
C ASP A 282 17.33 -4.35 3.03
N ALA A 283 18.22 -3.55 3.58
CA ALA A 283 18.94 -3.83 4.82
C ALA A 283 18.62 -2.75 5.85
N VAL A 284 18.21 -3.14 7.06
CA VAL A 284 17.85 -2.22 8.13
C VAL A 284 18.51 -2.63 9.42
N ALA A 285 19.19 -1.70 10.07
CA ALA A 285 19.66 -1.83 11.43
C ALA A 285 18.94 -0.79 12.30
N THR A 286 18.35 -1.22 13.42
CA THR A 286 17.73 -0.33 14.40
C THR A 286 18.30 -0.64 15.77
N TYR A 287 18.94 0.34 16.39
CA TYR A 287 19.40 0.25 17.77
C TYR A 287 18.47 1.09 18.65
N GLN A 288 17.79 0.42 19.58
CA GLN A 288 16.84 1.01 20.50
C GLN A 288 17.49 1.13 21.87
N MET A 289 17.82 2.36 22.26
CA MET A 289 18.38 2.68 23.57
C MET A 289 17.26 3.02 24.54
N ARG A 290 17.24 2.35 25.67
CA ARG A 290 16.26 2.52 26.75
C ARG A 290 16.95 2.95 28.02
N PHE A 291 16.49 4.04 28.59
CA PHE A 291 17.08 4.62 29.82
C PHE A 291 16.51 3.92 31.07
N LEU A 292 17.03 4.27 32.23
CA LEU A 292 16.50 3.83 33.53
C LEU A 292 15.05 4.30 33.69
N ASP A 293 14.80 5.52 33.30
CA ASP A 293 13.46 6.08 33.12
C ASP A 293 12.84 5.44 31.88
N SER A 294 11.77 4.66 32.07
CA SER A 294 11.10 3.92 30.99
C SER A 294 10.47 4.83 29.94
N ASP A 295 10.26 6.11 30.30
CA ASP A 295 9.61 7.11 29.45
C ASP A 295 10.57 7.75 28.44
N LYS A 296 11.89 7.53 28.61
CA LYS A 296 12.92 8.04 27.71
C LYS A 296 13.38 6.97 26.75
N LYS A 297 13.38 7.29 25.46
CA LYS A 297 13.77 6.38 24.37
C LYS A 297 14.59 7.14 23.34
N LEU A 298 15.64 6.48 22.86
CA LEU A 298 16.49 6.99 21.79
C LEU A 298 16.71 5.86 20.79
N ASP A 299 16.25 6.05 19.56
CA ASP A 299 16.33 5.07 18.50
C ASP A 299 17.24 5.57 17.38
N PHE A 300 18.19 4.74 16.96
CA PHE A 300 19.05 4.95 15.81
C PHE A 300 18.62 3.98 14.74
N LYS A 301 18.32 4.49 13.53
CA LYS A 301 17.91 3.66 12.40
C LYS A 301 18.81 3.94 11.21
N PHE A 302 19.36 2.88 10.64
CA PHE A 302 20.04 2.91 9.35
C PHE A 302 19.27 2.03 8.38
N ASN A 303 19.03 2.53 7.17
CA ASN A 303 18.36 1.79 6.11
C ASN A 303 19.15 1.95 4.80
N PHE A 304 19.39 0.83 4.14
CA PHE A 304 19.90 0.75 2.80
C PHE A 304 18.86 0.04 1.92
N ASN A 305 18.53 0.63 0.78
CA ASN A 305 17.66 0.04 -0.23
C ASN A 305 18.38 0.08 -1.57
N SER A 306 18.34 -1.02 -2.30
CA SER A 306 18.82 -1.13 -3.69
C SER A 306 17.74 -1.76 -4.56
N VAL A 307 17.48 -1.15 -5.71
CA VAL A 307 16.55 -1.67 -6.72
C VAL A 307 17.23 -1.63 -8.08
N VAL A 308 17.39 -2.80 -8.69
CA VAL A 308 17.93 -2.95 -10.04
C VAL A 308 16.84 -3.51 -10.94
N ASN A 309 16.60 -2.83 -12.06
CA ASN A 309 15.65 -3.26 -13.08
C ASN A 309 16.36 -3.45 -14.42
N ASP A 310 16.05 -4.59 -15.08
CA ASP A 310 16.40 -4.86 -16.46
C ASP A 310 15.12 -5.07 -17.26
N PHE A 311 14.91 -4.29 -18.29
CA PHE A 311 13.77 -4.38 -19.19
C PHE A 311 14.24 -4.64 -20.61
N ASN A 312 13.68 -5.68 -21.22
CA ASN A 312 13.92 -6.01 -22.61
C ASN A 312 12.58 -6.15 -23.33
N LEU A 313 12.46 -5.50 -24.47
CA LEU A 313 11.31 -5.56 -25.37
C LEU A 313 11.78 -5.99 -26.75
N PHE A 314 11.10 -6.97 -27.31
CA PHE A 314 11.22 -7.35 -28.71
C PHE A 314 9.87 -7.11 -29.39
N SER A 315 9.83 -6.16 -30.32
CA SER A 315 8.63 -5.80 -31.06
C SER A 315 8.73 -6.24 -32.51
N ARG A 316 7.72 -7.00 -32.95
CA ARG A 316 7.50 -7.41 -34.32
C ARG A 316 6.44 -6.51 -34.95
N ASN A 317 6.89 -5.45 -35.54
CA ASN A 317 6.12 -4.57 -36.40
C ASN A 317 6.77 -4.58 -37.80
N LEU A 318 6.38 -3.66 -38.67
CA LEU A 318 7.02 -3.49 -40.00
C LEU A 318 8.55 -3.39 -39.94
N ASN A 319 9.09 -2.89 -38.82
CA ASN A 319 10.52 -2.83 -38.51
C ASN A 319 10.77 -3.56 -37.18
N ARG A 320 11.48 -4.70 -37.21
CA ARG A 320 11.86 -5.43 -35.99
C ARG A 320 12.69 -4.55 -35.07
N ASN A 321 12.10 -4.15 -33.94
CA ASN A 321 12.74 -3.28 -32.96
C ASN A 321 13.02 -4.04 -31.67
N THR A 322 14.23 -3.87 -31.15
CA THR A 322 14.62 -4.35 -29.82
C THR A 322 14.97 -3.17 -28.96
N LEU A 323 14.36 -3.09 -27.79
CA LEU A 323 14.66 -2.09 -26.77
C LEU A 323 15.20 -2.80 -25.53
N SER A 324 16.33 -2.34 -25.03
CA SER A 324 16.91 -2.82 -23.77
C SER A 324 17.18 -1.62 -22.87
N ASN A 325 16.54 -1.60 -21.72
CA ASN A 325 16.65 -0.53 -20.72
C ASN A 325 17.01 -1.16 -19.37
N GLY A 326 17.80 -0.43 -18.60
CA GLY A 326 18.07 -0.78 -17.21
C GLY A 326 17.97 0.43 -16.29
N SER A 327 17.79 0.21 -15.01
CA SER A 327 17.92 1.24 -13.99
C SER A 327 18.52 0.67 -12.70
N ASP A 328 19.31 1.49 -12.01
CA ASP A 328 19.88 1.22 -10.69
C ASP A 328 19.48 2.37 -9.76
N GLN A 329 18.86 2.02 -8.65
CA GLN A 329 18.51 2.94 -7.58
C GLN A 329 19.14 2.50 -6.28
N ARG A 330 19.75 3.43 -5.55
CA ARG A 330 20.30 3.23 -4.21
C ARG A 330 19.82 4.33 -3.28
N LEU A 331 19.29 3.94 -2.14
CA LEU A 331 18.83 4.84 -1.09
C LEU A 331 19.55 4.52 0.21
N TYR A 332 20.16 5.53 0.80
CA TYR A 332 20.73 5.49 2.14
C TYR A 332 19.92 6.42 3.03
N ASN A 333 19.54 5.93 4.21
CA ASN A 333 18.74 6.69 5.16
C ASN A 333 19.30 6.46 6.57
N PHE A 334 19.55 7.54 7.28
CA PHE A 334 19.97 7.52 8.69
C PHE A 334 19.03 8.39 9.49
N LYS A 335 18.41 7.85 10.55
CA LYS A 335 17.43 8.54 11.38
C LYS A 335 17.75 8.36 12.86
N ILE A 336 17.61 9.43 13.63
CA ILE A 336 17.69 9.43 15.09
C ILE A 336 16.37 10.00 15.62
N ASP A 337 15.73 9.27 16.51
CA ASP A 337 14.47 9.65 17.14
C ASP A 337 14.62 9.60 18.66
N TYR A 338 14.39 10.74 19.35
CA TYR A 338 14.29 10.83 20.79
C TYR A 338 12.84 11.09 21.20
N ASN A 339 12.34 10.31 22.14
CA ASN A 339 11.00 10.42 22.69
C ASN A 339 11.05 10.45 24.21
N GLN A 340 10.27 11.35 24.82
CA GLN A 340 10.15 11.46 26.25
C GLN A 340 8.73 11.86 26.65
N SER A 341 8.15 11.17 27.64
CA SER A 341 6.95 11.63 28.32
C SER A 341 7.31 12.82 29.22
N VAL A 342 6.48 13.84 29.21
CA VAL A 342 6.66 15.07 30.02
C VAL A 342 5.36 15.38 30.75
N LYS A 343 5.48 15.91 31.98
CA LYS A 343 4.31 16.42 32.70
C LYS A 343 4.03 17.85 32.22
N LEU A 344 3.34 17.95 31.08
CA LEU A 344 2.88 19.22 30.54
C LEU A 344 1.34 19.20 30.50
N LEU A 345 0.71 20.14 31.21
CA LEU A 345 -0.73 20.09 31.50
C LEU A 345 -1.07 18.82 32.32
N GLU A 346 -1.85 17.88 31.78
CA GLU A 346 -2.13 16.59 32.44
C GLU A 346 -1.11 15.52 32.05
N GLU A 347 -0.92 15.33 30.75
CA GLU A 347 0.02 14.37 30.18
C GLU A 347 0.64 14.98 28.92
N GLY A 348 1.90 14.70 28.66
CA GLY A 348 2.59 15.20 27.48
C GLY A 348 3.65 14.23 26.97
N LYS A 349 3.96 14.34 25.67
CA LYS A 349 5.06 13.63 25.02
C LYS A 349 5.79 14.61 24.10
N ILE A 350 7.12 14.62 24.18
CA ILE A 350 7.98 15.34 23.25
C ILE A 350 8.71 14.31 22.39
N SER A 351 8.69 14.54 21.08
CA SER A 351 9.45 13.77 20.10
C SER A 351 10.35 14.73 19.33
N ILE A 352 11.64 14.42 19.27
CA ILE A 352 12.64 15.21 18.54
C ILE A 352 13.47 14.24 17.71
N GLY A 353 13.79 14.60 16.49
CA GLY A 353 14.62 13.73 15.67
C GLY A 353 15.27 14.43 14.49
N THR A 354 16.14 13.66 13.85
CA THR A 354 16.85 14.08 12.64
C THR A 354 16.87 12.95 11.64
N LEU A 355 16.85 13.31 10.35
CA LEU A 355 16.92 12.38 9.23
C LEU A 355 17.92 12.90 8.21
N TYR A 356 18.80 12.03 7.75
CA TYR A 356 19.60 12.21 6.55
C TYR A 356 19.28 11.13 5.55
N GLU A 357 18.94 11.52 4.32
CA GLU A 357 18.59 10.62 3.23
C GLU A 357 19.34 11.00 1.97
N GLU A 358 19.90 10.01 1.27
CA GLU A 358 20.54 10.19 -0.01
C GLU A 358 20.08 9.12 -1.00
N LEU A 359 19.55 9.55 -2.14
CA LEU A 359 19.05 8.72 -3.24
C LEU A 359 19.88 8.97 -4.50
N TYR A 360 20.36 7.90 -5.08
CA TYR A 360 20.96 7.85 -6.41
C TYR A 360 20.07 7.02 -7.34
N PHE A 361 19.84 7.52 -8.54
CA PHE A 361 19.08 6.81 -9.57
C PHE A 361 19.73 7.05 -10.93
N ASN A 362 20.03 5.96 -11.63
CA ASN A 362 20.63 6.00 -12.97
C ASN A 362 19.85 5.09 -13.91
N THR A 363 19.67 5.50 -15.16
CA THR A 363 19.14 4.64 -16.21
C THR A 363 20.23 4.29 -17.21
N PHE A 364 20.15 3.10 -17.78
CA PHE A 364 21.08 2.56 -18.78
C PHE A 364 20.27 2.12 -19.99
N ASN A 365 20.32 2.90 -21.06
CA ASN A 365 19.59 2.58 -22.28
C ASN A 365 20.57 2.61 -23.46
N LYS A 366 20.45 1.62 -24.36
CA LYS A 366 21.14 1.67 -25.63
C LYS A 366 20.35 2.57 -26.57
N ASN A 367 20.96 3.63 -27.08
CA ASN A 367 20.40 4.56 -28.09
C ASN A 367 19.30 5.51 -27.62
N VAL A 368 19.19 5.79 -26.32
CA VAL A 368 18.19 6.73 -25.78
C VAL A 368 18.78 7.52 -24.62
N ASN A 369 18.24 8.70 -24.39
CA ASN A 369 18.64 9.64 -23.35
C ASN A 369 18.64 9.00 -21.96
N ASN A 370 19.79 8.84 -21.33
CA ASN A 370 19.91 8.34 -19.97
C ASN A 370 19.63 9.45 -18.95
N LEU A 371 19.10 9.07 -17.78
CA LEU A 371 18.86 9.96 -16.66
C LEU A 371 19.82 9.60 -15.52
N GLU A 372 20.59 10.57 -15.06
CA GLU A 372 21.33 10.55 -13.80
C GLU A 372 20.61 11.48 -12.82
N TYR A 373 20.28 10.98 -11.63
CA TYR A 373 19.53 11.74 -10.63
C TYR A 373 20.11 11.50 -9.24
N ARG A 374 20.31 12.58 -8.49
CA ARG A 374 20.73 12.56 -7.09
C ARG A 374 19.81 13.44 -6.27
N ARG A 375 19.40 12.93 -5.12
CA ARG A 375 18.65 13.67 -4.11
C ARG A 375 19.27 13.48 -2.74
N MET A 376 19.62 14.57 -2.09
CA MET A 376 19.98 14.61 -0.68
C MET A 376 18.90 15.37 0.09
N THR A 377 18.49 14.83 1.23
CA THR A 377 17.55 15.48 2.14
C THR A 377 18.09 15.38 3.56
N ALA A 378 18.31 16.53 4.19
CA ALA A 378 18.66 16.60 5.62
C ALA A 378 17.52 17.31 6.35
N SER A 379 17.07 16.75 7.47
CA SER A 379 15.93 17.30 8.20
C SER A 379 16.05 17.15 9.69
N THR A 380 15.40 18.07 10.41
CA THR A 380 15.18 18.01 11.85
C THR A 380 13.73 18.26 12.15
N TYR A 381 13.21 17.68 13.21
CA TYR A 381 11.84 17.88 13.64
C TYR A 381 11.69 17.89 15.15
N ALA A 382 10.64 18.57 15.61
CA ALA A 382 10.15 18.51 16.97
C ALA A 382 8.62 18.42 16.95
N GLU A 383 8.06 17.59 17.82
CA GLU A 383 6.62 17.43 18.00
C GLU A 383 6.29 17.35 19.48
N LEU A 384 5.26 18.06 19.86
CA LEU A 384 4.65 18.06 21.18
C LEU A 384 3.25 17.50 21.08
N GLN A 385 2.96 16.47 21.86
CA GLN A 385 1.60 15.99 22.11
C GLN A 385 1.26 16.27 23.57
N THR A 386 0.05 16.74 23.84
CA THR A 386 -0.38 17.01 25.22
C THR A 386 -1.90 16.90 25.35
N LYS A 387 -2.34 16.61 26.57
CA LYS A 387 -3.74 16.50 26.94
C LYS A 387 -4.10 17.55 28.00
N TYR A 388 -5.27 18.13 27.84
CA TYR A 388 -5.87 19.00 28.84
C TYR A 388 -7.39 18.76 28.89
N LYS A 389 -7.87 18.15 29.99
CA LYS A 389 -9.27 17.75 30.16
C LYS A 389 -9.75 16.88 28.99
N LYS A 390 -10.69 17.41 28.22
CA LYS A 390 -11.30 16.75 27.06
C LYS A 390 -10.58 17.05 25.74
N PHE A 391 -9.52 17.85 25.79
CA PHE A 391 -8.75 18.23 24.60
C PHE A 391 -7.45 17.46 24.51
N GLU A 392 -7.09 17.06 23.29
CA GLU A 392 -5.77 16.60 22.93
C GLU A 392 -5.21 17.49 21.82
N PHE A 393 -3.94 17.84 21.95
CA PHE A 393 -3.22 18.70 21.02
C PHE A 393 -1.99 17.97 20.50
N THR A 394 -1.75 18.07 19.21
CA THR A 394 -0.47 17.72 18.60
C THR A 394 0.02 18.93 17.83
N LEU A 395 1.24 19.37 18.10
CA LEU A 395 1.91 20.48 17.42
C LEU A 395 3.31 20.01 17.01
N GLY A 396 3.60 20.09 15.74
CA GLY A 396 4.85 19.66 15.18
C GLY A 396 5.41 20.64 14.16
N LEU A 397 6.72 20.70 14.10
CA LEU A 397 7.45 21.46 13.10
C LEU A 397 8.62 20.64 12.59
N ARG A 398 8.74 20.55 11.27
CA ARG A 398 9.83 19.89 10.58
C ARG A 398 10.51 20.86 9.63
N GLY A 399 11.83 20.97 9.70
CA GLY A 399 12.64 21.67 8.71
C GLY A 399 13.37 20.67 7.83
N GLU A 400 13.32 20.84 6.52
CA GLU A 400 14.01 20.01 5.57
C GLU A 400 14.83 20.85 4.58
N ASN A 401 16.08 20.46 4.39
CA ASN A 401 16.97 20.99 3.37
C ASN A 401 17.10 19.98 2.24
N TYR A 402 16.76 20.42 1.03
CA TYR A 402 16.83 19.62 -0.18
C TYR A 402 17.99 20.06 -1.05
N ASP A 403 18.77 19.12 -1.55
CA ASP A 403 19.71 19.29 -2.67
C ASP A 403 19.42 18.21 -3.71
N ILE A 404 18.66 18.62 -4.74
CA ILE A 404 18.24 17.74 -5.82
C ILE A 404 18.90 18.23 -7.10
N SER A 405 19.57 17.32 -7.79
CA SER A 405 20.26 17.58 -9.05
C SER A 405 20.19 16.35 -9.96
N GLY A 406 20.43 16.56 -11.22
CA GLY A 406 20.49 15.50 -12.19
C GLY A 406 20.67 16.05 -13.60
N LYS A 407 20.81 15.15 -14.53
CA LYS A 407 20.94 15.46 -15.96
C LYS A 407 20.43 14.32 -16.81
N THR A 408 19.96 14.66 -17.99
CA THR A 408 19.86 13.71 -19.10
C THR A 408 21.05 13.94 -20.04
N GLU A 409 21.23 13.12 -21.06
CA GLU A 409 22.29 13.34 -22.05
C GLU A 409 22.11 14.67 -22.81
N THR A 410 20.88 15.14 -22.92
CA THR A 410 20.54 16.36 -23.71
C THR A 410 20.39 17.61 -22.87
N GLN A 411 20.04 17.51 -21.59
CA GLN A 411 19.79 18.68 -20.75
C GLN A 411 19.90 18.37 -19.25
N PRO A 412 20.33 19.37 -18.43
CA PRO A 412 20.24 19.23 -16.98
C PRO A 412 18.78 19.29 -16.51
N LEU A 413 18.50 18.65 -15.38
CA LEU A 413 17.26 18.87 -14.62
C LEU A 413 17.30 20.28 -13.99
N ILE A 414 16.14 20.85 -13.71
CA ILE A 414 16.06 22.08 -12.91
C ILE A 414 16.48 21.75 -11.48
N PRO A 415 17.58 22.31 -10.95
CA PRO A 415 18.03 22.05 -9.60
C PRO A 415 17.02 22.53 -8.57
N PHE A 416 16.82 21.75 -7.49
CA PHE A 416 15.98 22.14 -6.37
C PHE A 416 16.82 22.14 -5.10
N LYS A 417 17.33 23.33 -4.72
CA LYS A 417 18.14 23.55 -3.52
C LYS A 417 17.43 24.52 -2.61
N GLN A 418 16.71 24.01 -1.60
CA GLN A 418 15.87 24.86 -0.77
C GLN A 418 15.71 24.28 0.64
N TYR A 419 15.73 25.18 1.64
CA TYR A 419 15.29 24.87 3.00
C TYR A 419 13.80 25.23 3.13
N ARG A 420 13.02 24.32 3.71
CA ARG A 420 11.58 24.52 3.88
C ARG A 420 11.10 24.06 5.24
N LEU A 421 10.07 24.77 5.75
CA LEU A 421 9.39 24.43 6.99
C LEU A 421 8.03 23.77 6.70
N PHE A 422 7.75 22.73 7.45
CA PHE A 422 6.56 21.91 7.35
C PHE A 422 5.87 21.82 8.72
N PRO A 423 5.00 22.78 9.06
CA PRO A 423 4.19 22.73 10.26
C PRO A 423 3.11 21.64 10.12
N ASN A 424 2.80 21.00 11.24
CA ASN A 424 1.64 20.15 11.42
C ASN A 424 0.97 20.44 12.76
N GLY A 425 -0.34 20.30 12.82
CA GLY A 425 -1.09 20.48 14.05
C GLY A 425 -2.41 19.74 14.01
N SER A 426 -2.83 19.23 15.15
CA SER A 426 -4.17 18.67 15.31
C SER A 426 -4.73 19.00 16.69
N ILE A 427 -6.05 19.13 16.74
CA ILE A 427 -6.82 19.25 17.95
C ILE A 427 -7.93 18.21 17.94
N GLN A 428 -8.16 17.57 19.06
CA GLN A 428 -9.28 16.68 19.28
C GLN A 428 -10.04 17.12 20.52
N TYR A 429 -11.35 17.01 20.47
CA TYR A 429 -12.25 17.27 21.57
C TYR A 429 -13.19 16.09 21.81
N SER A 430 -13.11 15.50 23.00
CA SER A 430 -14.00 14.42 23.42
C SER A 430 -15.32 15.01 23.91
N LEU A 431 -16.33 15.08 23.02
CA LEU A 431 -17.68 15.56 23.33
C LEU A 431 -18.34 14.70 24.42
N ALA A 432 -18.26 13.38 24.22
CA ALA A 432 -18.76 12.35 25.13
C ALA A 432 -17.89 11.10 25.03
N ASN A 433 -18.15 10.10 25.87
CA ASN A 433 -17.46 8.82 25.75
C ASN A 433 -17.68 8.26 24.34
N LYS A 434 -16.58 8.03 23.58
CA LYS A 434 -16.57 7.54 22.22
C LYS A 434 -17.14 8.49 21.13
N ILE A 435 -17.31 9.78 21.42
CA ILE A 435 -17.66 10.80 20.43
C ILE A 435 -16.56 11.84 20.41
N ILE A 436 -15.81 11.90 19.28
CA ILE A 436 -14.62 12.74 19.14
C ILE A 436 -14.79 13.65 17.93
N LEU A 437 -14.62 14.94 18.15
CA LEU A 437 -14.46 15.94 17.09
C LEU A 437 -12.97 16.24 16.92
N SER A 438 -12.47 16.23 15.70
CA SER A 438 -11.08 16.51 15.40
C SER A 438 -10.93 17.49 14.24
N GLY A 439 -9.88 18.30 14.31
CA GLY A 439 -9.41 19.16 13.23
C GLY A 439 -7.90 19.03 13.09
N SER A 440 -7.40 18.98 11.87
CA SER A 440 -5.96 18.92 11.62
C SER A 440 -5.53 19.73 10.40
N TYR A 441 -4.29 20.19 10.45
CA TYR A 441 -3.57 20.84 9.37
C TYR A 441 -2.18 20.25 9.24
N ASN A 442 -1.74 20.01 8.02
CA ASN A 442 -0.34 19.73 7.74
C ASN A 442 0.09 20.32 6.40
N LYS A 443 1.33 20.75 6.35
CA LYS A 443 2.02 21.15 5.11
C LYS A 443 2.95 20.04 4.67
N LYS A 444 2.92 19.68 3.39
CA LYS A 444 3.69 18.58 2.81
C LYS A 444 4.28 18.97 1.46
N ILE A 445 5.19 18.13 0.95
CA ILE A 445 5.78 18.27 -0.38
C ILE A 445 5.75 16.92 -1.08
N THR A 446 5.49 16.90 -2.37
CA THR A 446 5.71 15.70 -3.21
C THR A 446 6.76 16.01 -4.24
N LEU A 447 7.82 15.22 -4.26
CA LEU A 447 8.88 15.33 -5.25
C LEU A 447 8.49 14.53 -6.50
N PRO A 448 8.82 15.01 -7.72
CA PRO A 448 8.59 14.21 -8.91
C PRO A 448 9.28 12.87 -8.83
N SER A 449 8.59 11.82 -9.25
CA SER A 449 9.17 10.47 -9.27
C SER A 449 10.22 10.36 -10.37
N THR A 450 11.21 9.49 -10.20
CA THR A 450 12.27 9.23 -11.19
C THR A 450 11.69 8.78 -12.54
N SER A 451 10.59 8.04 -12.54
CA SER A 451 9.87 7.65 -13.77
C SER A 451 9.19 8.82 -14.46
N SER A 452 8.66 9.80 -13.69
CA SER A 452 8.06 11.02 -14.27
C SER A 452 9.10 11.95 -14.89
N LEU A 453 10.33 11.94 -14.37
CA LEU A 453 11.47 12.72 -14.88
C LEU A 453 12.15 12.05 -16.08
N ASN A 454 12.09 10.72 -16.19
CA ASN A 454 12.79 9.97 -17.23
C ASN A 454 12.18 10.24 -18.63
N PRO A 455 12.87 10.89 -19.54
CA PRO A 455 12.34 11.25 -20.87
C PRO A 455 12.15 10.05 -21.79
N ASN A 456 12.62 8.87 -21.41
CA ASN A 456 12.57 7.70 -22.26
C ASN A 456 11.15 7.13 -22.34
N ASN A 457 10.65 7.01 -23.54
CA ASN A 457 9.43 6.30 -23.82
C ASN A 457 9.70 4.80 -23.89
N THR A 458 9.26 4.05 -22.89
CA THR A 458 9.36 2.58 -22.85
C THR A 458 8.20 1.87 -23.55
N ASN A 459 7.24 2.63 -24.10
CA ASN A 459 6.00 2.09 -24.65
C ASN A 459 6.01 2.17 -26.19
N TYR A 460 6.77 1.29 -26.84
CA TYR A 460 6.83 1.19 -28.31
C TYR A 460 5.65 0.43 -28.91
N GLN A 461 4.82 -0.17 -28.09
CA GLN A 461 3.77 -1.11 -28.47
C GLN A 461 2.60 -0.47 -29.20
N ASN A 462 2.43 0.84 -29.09
CA ASN A 462 1.28 1.52 -29.67
C ASN A 462 1.76 2.78 -30.41
N PRO A 463 1.75 2.76 -31.76
CA PRO A 463 2.13 3.93 -32.54
C PRO A 463 1.22 5.15 -32.32
N ASN A 464 -0.01 4.93 -31.86
CA ASN A 464 -0.99 5.97 -31.60
C ASN A 464 -0.88 6.57 -30.18
N VAL A 465 -0.18 5.92 -29.26
CA VAL A 465 -0.05 6.35 -27.85
C VAL A 465 1.42 6.35 -27.43
N GLY A 466 1.86 7.40 -26.78
CA GLY A 466 3.19 7.52 -26.18
C GLY A 466 3.11 7.98 -24.73
N TYR A 467 4.07 7.54 -23.92
CA TYR A 467 4.32 8.08 -22.58
C TYR A 467 5.68 8.75 -22.58
N LEU A 468 5.74 10.01 -22.16
CA LEU A 468 6.96 10.78 -22.05
C LEU A 468 7.14 11.28 -20.63
N GLY A 469 8.31 11.06 -20.05
CA GLY A 469 8.69 11.74 -18.83
C GLY A 469 9.07 13.20 -19.11
N ASN A 470 9.01 14.02 -18.07
CA ASN A 470 9.33 15.42 -18.15
C ASN A 470 10.44 15.78 -17.15
N PRO A 471 11.70 15.94 -17.60
CA PRO A 471 12.82 16.29 -16.73
C PRO A 471 12.68 17.67 -16.05
N GLN A 472 11.77 18.52 -16.52
CA GLN A 472 11.58 19.88 -16.00
C GLN A 472 10.55 19.96 -14.87
N LEU A 473 10.06 18.83 -14.38
CA LEU A 473 9.09 18.81 -13.27
C LEU A 473 9.68 19.38 -11.99
N GLN A 474 8.88 20.20 -11.34
CA GLN A 474 9.14 20.79 -10.04
C GLN A 474 8.30 20.14 -8.94
N PRO A 475 8.75 20.18 -7.67
CA PRO A 475 7.98 19.67 -6.55
C PRO A 475 6.62 20.36 -6.38
N THR A 476 5.63 19.57 -5.93
CA THR A 476 4.31 20.05 -5.49
C THR A 476 4.30 20.30 -4.01
N LEU A 477 3.80 21.45 -3.56
CA LEU A 477 3.55 21.75 -2.14
C LEU A 477 2.07 21.53 -1.83
N PHE A 478 1.77 20.90 -0.71
CA PHE A 478 0.40 20.66 -0.25
C PHE A 478 0.12 21.34 1.06
N ASN A 479 -1.05 21.96 1.15
CA ASN A 479 -1.71 22.31 2.42
C ASN A 479 -2.93 21.40 2.57
N ASN A 480 -2.96 20.61 3.63
CA ASN A 480 -4.03 19.67 3.89
C ASN A 480 -4.78 20.08 5.16
N TYR A 481 -6.09 20.14 5.07
CA TYR A 481 -7.02 20.42 6.16
C TYR A 481 -7.98 19.25 6.30
N GLU A 482 -8.25 18.82 7.52
CA GLU A 482 -9.20 17.76 7.81
C GLU A 482 -10.07 18.12 9.02
N PHE A 483 -11.37 17.94 8.88
CA PHE A 483 -12.36 18.02 9.96
C PHE A 483 -13.11 16.70 10.02
N LYS A 484 -13.21 16.11 11.21
CA LYS A 484 -13.80 14.79 11.38
C LYS A 484 -14.56 14.68 12.69
N LEU A 485 -15.78 14.14 12.62
CA LEU A 485 -16.56 13.68 13.75
C LEU A 485 -16.53 12.14 13.73
N SER A 486 -16.02 11.54 14.78
CA SER A 486 -15.98 10.08 14.96
C SER A 486 -16.89 9.65 16.09
N VAL A 487 -17.63 8.57 15.88
CA VAL A 487 -18.60 8.02 16.84
C VAL A 487 -18.40 6.53 16.96
N PHE A 488 -18.23 6.03 18.19
CA PHE A 488 -18.02 4.60 18.52
C PHE A 488 -16.88 3.91 17.75
N GLU A 489 -15.80 4.65 17.41
CA GLU A 489 -14.59 4.16 16.73
C GLU A 489 -14.78 3.74 15.25
N TYR A 490 -16.00 3.52 14.77
CA TYR A 490 -16.30 3.01 13.44
C TYR A 490 -17.13 3.94 12.57
N ALA A 491 -18.06 4.69 13.19
CA ALA A 491 -18.86 5.69 12.47
C ALA A 491 -18.10 7.01 12.38
N PHE A 492 -18.09 7.63 11.22
CA PHE A 492 -17.47 8.95 11.06
C PHE A 492 -18.11 9.75 9.93
N VAL A 493 -18.02 11.06 10.09
CA VAL A 493 -18.25 12.06 9.04
C VAL A 493 -17.01 12.93 8.98
N GLY A 494 -16.48 13.16 7.78
CA GLY A 494 -15.30 13.99 7.59
C GLY A 494 -15.35 14.85 6.34
N TYR A 495 -14.66 15.97 6.39
CA TYR A 495 -14.44 16.84 5.24
C TYR A 495 -12.96 17.20 5.15
N ASN A 496 -12.38 16.92 3.99
CA ASN A 496 -10.97 17.16 3.72
C ASN A 496 -10.82 18.16 2.57
N ILE A 497 -9.85 19.05 2.70
CA ILE A 497 -9.38 19.93 1.63
C ILE A 497 -7.89 19.67 1.46
N SER A 498 -7.47 19.33 0.27
CA SER A 498 -6.04 19.24 -0.11
C SER A 498 -5.77 20.27 -1.21
N GLU A 499 -4.95 21.26 -0.91
CA GLU A 499 -4.55 22.30 -1.84
C GLU A 499 -3.10 22.05 -2.31
N GLY A 500 -2.93 21.66 -3.57
CA GLY A 500 -1.63 21.48 -4.22
C GLY A 500 -1.21 22.76 -4.95
N LEU A 501 -0.04 23.28 -4.63
CA LEU A 501 0.61 24.39 -5.36
C LEU A 501 1.69 23.80 -6.24
N ASN A 502 1.79 24.27 -7.48
CA ASN A 502 2.68 23.72 -8.49
C ASN A 502 2.45 22.21 -8.69
N GLN A 503 1.18 21.83 -8.79
CA GLN A 503 0.75 20.42 -8.81
C GLN A 503 1.27 19.69 -10.03
N VAL A 504 1.98 18.59 -9.83
CA VAL A 504 2.29 17.63 -10.90
C VAL A 504 1.02 16.87 -11.26
N ALA A 505 0.58 17.02 -12.51
CA ALA A 505 -0.63 16.37 -13.03
C ALA A 505 -0.33 15.67 -14.36
N GLN A 506 -0.89 14.48 -14.52
CA GLN A 506 -0.82 13.77 -15.80
C GLN A 506 -1.78 14.43 -16.79
N ARG A 507 -1.26 14.71 -17.97
CA ARG A 507 -2.03 15.25 -19.10
C ARG A 507 -1.88 14.36 -20.33
N MET A 508 -2.90 14.41 -21.14
CA MET A 508 -2.95 13.73 -22.43
C MET A 508 -3.24 14.76 -23.51
N TYR A 509 -2.40 14.84 -24.49
CA TYR A 509 -2.56 15.74 -25.65
C TYR A 509 -2.19 15.04 -26.95
N LEU A 510 -2.53 15.67 -28.06
CA LEU A 510 -2.16 15.18 -29.38
C LEU A 510 -0.87 15.89 -29.84
N ASN A 511 0.14 15.11 -30.19
CA ASN A 511 1.32 15.55 -30.91
C ASN A 511 1.20 15.02 -32.36
N GLY A 512 0.78 15.87 -33.28
CA GLY A 512 0.26 15.43 -34.57
C GLY A 512 -0.95 14.52 -34.35
N ASN A 513 -0.87 13.30 -34.84
CA ASN A 513 -1.94 12.28 -34.67
C ASN A 513 -1.66 11.28 -33.53
N ARG A 514 -0.53 11.40 -32.85
CA ARG A 514 -0.15 10.54 -31.73
C ARG A 514 -0.65 11.14 -30.42
N MET A 515 -1.33 10.34 -29.62
CA MET A 515 -1.72 10.72 -28.28
C MET A 515 -0.51 10.56 -27.34
N VAL A 516 -0.13 11.63 -26.67
CA VAL A 516 1.01 11.65 -25.75
C VAL A 516 0.52 11.88 -24.33
N ASN A 517 0.90 10.97 -23.44
CA ASN A 517 0.74 11.12 -21.99
C ASN A 517 2.02 11.64 -21.38
N THR A 518 1.94 12.71 -20.62
CA THR A 518 3.08 13.26 -19.87
C THR A 518 2.62 13.86 -18.54
N ASN A 519 3.58 14.15 -17.68
CA ASN A 519 3.33 14.91 -16.46
C ASN A 519 3.76 16.37 -16.66
N GLU A 520 2.95 17.29 -16.15
CA GLU A 520 3.22 18.72 -16.19
C GLU A 520 2.91 19.36 -14.84
N ASN A 521 3.59 20.46 -14.51
CA ASN A 521 3.20 21.26 -13.36
C ASN A 521 2.06 22.20 -13.76
N ILE A 522 0.98 22.20 -12.98
CA ILE A 522 -0.10 23.18 -13.04
C ILE A 522 -0.02 24.10 -11.82
N SER A 523 -0.48 25.35 -11.93
CA SER A 523 -0.29 26.37 -10.91
C SER A 523 -0.84 25.96 -9.55
N SER A 524 -2.05 25.42 -9.53
CA SER A 524 -2.71 24.95 -8.31
C SER A 524 -3.80 23.93 -8.61
N MET A 525 -4.19 23.16 -7.60
CA MET A 525 -5.35 22.29 -7.63
C MET A 525 -5.91 22.17 -6.22
N LYS A 526 -7.24 22.15 -6.07
CA LYS A 526 -7.91 21.85 -4.80
C LYS A 526 -8.73 20.58 -4.94
N ILE A 527 -8.58 19.68 -3.97
CA ILE A 527 -9.38 18.47 -3.88
C ILE A 527 -10.26 18.59 -2.63
N HIS A 528 -11.56 18.61 -2.84
CA HIS A 528 -12.58 18.60 -1.80
C HIS A 528 -13.13 17.20 -1.65
N THR A 529 -13.11 16.65 -0.45
CA THR A 529 -13.62 15.30 -0.19
C THR A 529 -14.51 15.30 1.03
N PHE A 530 -15.76 14.91 0.85
CA PHE A 530 -16.68 14.55 1.91
C PHE A 530 -16.64 13.04 2.11
N ASN A 531 -16.60 12.58 3.37
CA ASN A 531 -16.46 11.18 3.74
C ASN A 531 -17.50 10.82 4.80
N LEU A 532 -18.16 9.69 4.60
CA LEU A 532 -19.10 9.09 5.55
C LEU A 532 -18.76 7.61 5.71
N GLY A 533 -18.57 7.16 6.94
CA GLY A 533 -18.42 5.75 7.29
C GLY A 533 -19.43 5.35 8.34
N LEU A 534 -20.24 4.32 8.09
CA LEU A 534 -21.29 3.86 8.98
C LEU A 534 -21.25 2.34 9.15
N PRO A 535 -20.98 1.82 10.35
CA PRO A 535 -21.24 0.44 10.69
C PRO A 535 -22.73 0.28 11.03
N ILE A 536 -23.39 -0.65 10.36
CA ILE A 536 -24.80 -0.94 10.55
C ILE A 536 -24.93 -2.40 11.00
N PRO A 537 -24.97 -2.70 12.32
CA PRO A 537 -25.24 -4.05 12.81
C PRO A 537 -26.63 -4.50 12.41
N TYR A 538 -26.77 -5.71 11.86
CA TYR A 538 -28.09 -6.19 11.42
C TYR A 538 -29.08 -6.38 12.58
N MET A 539 -28.59 -6.51 13.82
CA MET A 539 -29.43 -6.46 15.01
C MET A 539 -30.22 -5.15 15.17
N LEU A 540 -29.77 -4.07 14.53
CA LEU A 540 -30.50 -2.79 14.50
C LEU A 540 -31.92 -2.98 13.93
N PHE A 541 -32.06 -3.81 12.91
CA PHE A 541 -33.34 -4.09 12.26
C PHE A 541 -34.20 -5.09 13.03
N THR A 542 -33.61 -5.90 13.91
CA THR A 542 -34.32 -6.94 14.66
C THR A 542 -34.59 -6.57 16.11
N LYS A 543 -33.71 -5.79 16.76
CA LYS A 543 -33.78 -5.45 18.20
C LYS A 543 -33.91 -3.93 18.46
N GLY A 544 -33.80 -3.11 17.40
CA GLY A 544 -33.92 -1.66 17.46
C GLY A 544 -32.69 -0.93 18.03
N LEU A 545 -32.74 0.41 18.00
CA LEU A 545 -31.63 1.29 18.37
C LEU A 545 -31.16 1.17 19.81
N LYS A 546 -32.11 1.00 20.78
CA LYS A 546 -31.77 0.97 22.22
C LYS A 546 -30.88 -0.22 22.58
N GLU A 547 -31.18 -1.41 22.03
CA GLU A 547 -30.39 -2.61 22.29
C GLU A 547 -29.08 -2.59 21.50
N THR A 548 -29.09 -2.04 20.29
CA THR A 548 -27.87 -1.87 19.49
C THR A 548 -26.88 -0.90 20.14
N ALA A 549 -27.34 0.19 20.79
CA ALA A 549 -26.48 1.13 21.48
C ALA A 549 -25.80 0.56 22.74
N LYS A 550 -26.41 -0.44 23.38
CA LYS A 550 -25.84 -1.16 24.54
C LYS A 550 -24.83 -2.21 24.14
N PHE A 551 -24.79 -2.58 22.86
CA PHE A 551 -24.02 -3.71 22.38
C PHE A 551 -22.55 -3.36 22.21
N ASN A 552 -21.66 -4.22 22.71
CA ASN A 552 -20.24 -4.09 22.45
C ASN A 552 -19.93 -4.64 21.05
N PHE A 553 -19.61 -3.76 20.13
CA PHE A 553 -19.39 -4.11 18.74
C PHE A 553 -18.14 -4.98 18.58
N ASN A 554 -18.34 -6.29 18.36
CA ASN A 554 -17.27 -7.23 18.01
C ASN A 554 -17.45 -7.67 16.55
N PRO A 555 -16.66 -7.11 15.59
CA PRO A 555 -16.82 -7.42 14.17
C PRO A 555 -16.55 -8.89 13.83
N ASP A 556 -15.93 -9.67 14.72
CA ASP A 556 -15.68 -11.11 14.50
C ASP A 556 -16.90 -12.00 14.75
N LYS A 557 -17.88 -11.51 15.52
CA LYS A 557 -19.05 -12.32 15.96
C LYS A 557 -20.40 -11.79 15.53
N ILE A 558 -20.42 -10.63 14.85
CA ILE A 558 -21.67 -9.93 14.55
C ILE A 558 -21.93 -9.93 13.06
N ASN A 559 -23.21 -10.04 12.72
CA ASN A 559 -23.71 -9.74 11.39
C ASN A 559 -23.87 -8.22 11.24
N PHE A 560 -23.13 -7.62 10.32
CA PHE A 560 -23.15 -6.18 10.11
C PHE A 560 -22.85 -5.82 8.65
N MET A 561 -23.22 -4.60 8.30
CA MET A 561 -22.80 -3.94 7.08
C MET A 561 -21.99 -2.70 7.45
N PHE A 562 -20.90 -2.47 6.75
CA PHE A 562 -20.16 -1.22 6.79
C PHE A 562 -20.34 -0.48 5.46
N LEU A 563 -20.94 0.69 5.53
CA LEU A 563 -21.13 1.58 4.39
C LEU A 563 -20.09 2.68 4.44
N TYR A 564 -19.29 2.81 3.40
CA TYR A 564 -18.51 4.00 3.11
C TYR A 564 -19.09 4.72 1.89
N ALA A 565 -19.28 6.04 2.03
CA ALA A 565 -19.65 6.93 0.94
C ALA A 565 -18.73 8.16 0.96
N GLY A 566 -18.05 8.40 -0.15
CA GLY A 566 -17.21 9.58 -0.35
C GLY A 566 -17.68 10.38 -1.56
N ARG A 567 -17.68 11.72 -1.48
CA ARG A 567 -17.87 12.61 -2.62
C ARG A 567 -16.63 13.44 -2.82
N GLN A 568 -16.04 13.34 -4.00
CA GLN A 568 -14.77 14.00 -4.31
C GLN A 568 -14.93 14.93 -5.51
N LYS A 569 -14.34 16.13 -5.41
CA LYS A 569 -14.28 17.12 -6.49
C LYS A 569 -12.84 17.63 -6.61
N HIS A 570 -12.33 17.66 -7.84
CA HIS A 570 -11.03 18.19 -8.19
C HIS A 570 -11.22 19.54 -8.89
N ASP A 571 -10.93 20.63 -8.19
CA ASP A 571 -10.97 21.97 -8.79
C ASP A 571 -9.59 22.26 -9.43
N ILE A 572 -9.60 22.38 -10.75
CA ILE A 572 -8.42 22.63 -11.58
C ILE A 572 -8.60 23.99 -12.26
N PRO A 573 -7.58 24.85 -12.28
CA PRO A 573 -7.67 26.15 -12.97
C PRO A 573 -8.06 25.99 -14.44
N ASN A 574 -8.96 26.84 -14.90
CA ASN A 574 -9.42 26.88 -16.29
C ASN A 574 -10.05 25.59 -16.81
N ALA A 575 -10.59 24.75 -15.93
CA ALA A 575 -11.31 23.53 -16.29
C ALA A 575 -12.61 23.44 -15.50
N ASP A 576 -13.71 23.21 -16.21
CA ASP A 576 -14.97 22.85 -15.54
C ASP A 576 -14.92 21.38 -15.14
N THR A 577 -15.05 21.10 -13.85
CA THR A 577 -14.87 19.78 -13.28
C THR A 577 -16.07 19.33 -12.47
N ASN A 578 -16.45 18.08 -12.68
CA ASN A 578 -17.55 17.44 -11.98
C ASN A 578 -17.06 16.55 -10.85
N ALA A 579 -17.83 16.52 -9.76
CA ALA A 579 -17.58 15.59 -8.66
C ALA A 579 -18.00 14.17 -9.01
N PHE A 580 -17.41 13.20 -8.32
CA PHE A 580 -17.81 11.79 -8.36
C PHE A 580 -18.05 11.24 -6.96
N TRP A 581 -18.81 10.16 -6.89
CA TRP A 581 -19.05 9.42 -5.66
C TRP A 581 -18.24 8.13 -5.62
N ILE A 582 -17.81 7.78 -4.44
CA ILE A 582 -17.08 6.54 -4.10
C ILE A 582 -17.94 5.79 -3.11
N PHE A 583 -18.35 4.58 -3.44
CA PHE A 583 -19.08 3.70 -2.54
C PHE A 583 -18.27 2.44 -2.28
N ASN A 584 -18.20 2.05 -1.02
CA ASN A 584 -17.70 0.75 -0.62
C ASN A 584 -18.65 0.19 0.45
N ILE A 585 -19.22 -0.96 0.18
CA ILE A 585 -20.18 -1.62 1.06
C ILE A 585 -19.66 -3.00 1.38
N MET A 586 -19.29 -3.22 2.63
CA MET A 586 -18.91 -4.53 3.13
C MET A 586 -20.03 -5.09 3.99
N SER A 587 -20.47 -6.30 3.71
CA SER A 587 -21.45 -7.03 4.52
C SER A 587 -20.80 -8.30 5.08
N GLN A 588 -20.95 -8.55 6.36
CA GLN A 588 -20.54 -9.80 7.00
C GLN A 588 -21.76 -10.49 7.62
N VAL A 589 -21.91 -11.77 7.30
CA VAL A 589 -22.92 -12.65 7.89
C VAL A 589 -22.21 -13.89 8.42
N VAL A 590 -22.50 -14.27 9.67
CA VAL A 590 -22.04 -15.51 10.26
C VAL A 590 -23.14 -16.54 10.05
N LEU A 591 -22.85 -17.53 9.22
CA LEU A 591 -23.73 -18.65 8.90
C LEU A 591 -23.59 -19.77 9.94
N PRO A 592 -24.55 -20.73 10.00
CA PRO A 592 -24.41 -21.91 10.85
C PRO A 592 -23.07 -22.63 10.66
N GLY A 593 -22.51 -23.14 11.77
CA GLY A 593 -21.20 -23.79 11.77
C GLY A 593 -20.02 -22.81 11.73
N ASP A 594 -20.21 -21.56 12.16
CA ASP A 594 -19.18 -20.51 12.24
C ASP A 594 -18.53 -20.18 10.89
N ILE A 595 -19.27 -20.33 9.79
CA ILE A 595 -18.83 -19.92 8.47
C ILE A 595 -19.09 -18.42 8.33
N LYS A 596 -18.04 -17.62 8.13
CA LYS A 596 -18.17 -16.19 7.81
C LYS A 596 -18.36 -16.01 6.32
N TRP A 597 -19.46 -15.40 5.94
CA TRP A 597 -19.69 -14.91 4.59
C TRP A 597 -19.49 -13.41 4.57
N VAL A 598 -18.51 -12.96 3.78
CA VAL A 598 -18.22 -11.53 3.57
C VAL A 598 -18.48 -11.20 2.12
N THR A 599 -19.23 -10.14 1.89
CA THR A 599 -19.46 -9.55 0.57
C THR A 599 -18.90 -8.15 0.57
N ASN A 600 -18.12 -7.78 -0.45
CA ASN A 600 -17.56 -6.44 -0.62
C ASN A 600 -17.97 -5.89 -1.99
N TYR A 601 -18.71 -4.79 -2.00
CA TYR A 601 -19.10 -4.06 -3.19
C TYR A 601 -18.36 -2.74 -3.27
N SER A 602 -17.69 -2.48 -4.39
CA SER A 602 -16.97 -1.24 -4.68
C SER A 602 -17.53 -0.60 -5.95
N HIS A 603 -17.70 0.73 -5.93
CA HIS A 603 -18.25 1.47 -7.05
C HIS A 603 -17.80 2.93 -7.02
N ILE A 604 -17.22 3.43 -8.12
CA ILE A 604 -16.97 4.84 -8.34
C ILE A 604 -17.79 5.29 -9.54
N THR A 605 -18.56 6.38 -9.38
CA THR A 605 -19.50 6.83 -10.39
C THR A 605 -18.80 7.39 -11.63
N LYS A 606 -19.47 7.28 -12.77
CA LYS A 606 -19.06 7.93 -14.02
C LYS A 606 -19.31 9.44 -14.00
N GLY A 607 -18.74 10.16 -14.96
CA GLY A 607 -19.00 11.58 -15.24
C GLY A 607 -18.20 12.56 -14.40
N GLY A 608 -17.51 12.09 -13.34
CA GLY A 608 -16.66 12.94 -12.53
C GLY A 608 -15.23 13.04 -13.06
N ASN A 609 -14.58 14.13 -12.71
CA ASN A 609 -13.22 14.40 -13.11
C ASN A 609 -12.23 13.84 -12.09
N TYR A 610 -11.34 13.02 -12.61
CA TYR A 610 -10.15 12.60 -11.92
C TYR A 610 -8.94 13.29 -12.55
N PHE A 611 -8.51 14.40 -11.98
CA PHE A 611 -7.62 15.37 -12.64
C PHE A 611 -8.21 15.80 -14.01
N TYR A 612 -7.41 15.74 -15.07
CA TYR A 612 -7.85 16.07 -16.45
C TYR A 612 -8.60 14.94 -17.16
N PHE A 613 -8.92 13.85 -16.45
CA PHE A 613 -9.59 12.69 -17.02
C PHE A 613 -11.03 12.58 -16.51
N VAL A 614 -11.96 12.35 -17.41
CA VAL A 614 -13.37 12.14 -17.10
C VAL A 614 -13.71 10.67 -17.23
N ALA A 615 -14.25 10.10 -16.18
CA ALA A 615 -14.71 8.70 -16.21
C ALA A 615 -15.96 8.54 -17.09
N GLN A 616 -15.86 7.77 -18.17
CA GLN A 616 -16.96 7.53 -19.10
C GLN A 616 -17.91 6.43 -18.62
N ARG A 617 -17.47 5.61 -17.67
CA ARG A 617 -18.22 4.54 -17.01
C ARG A 617 -17.79 4.42 -15.56
N PRO A 618 -18.59 3.76 -14.72
CA PRO A 618 -18.14 3.42 -13.38
C PRO A 618 -16.83 2.63 -13.43
N PHE A 619 -15.94 2.89 -12.50
CA PHE A 619 -14.65 2.19 -12.37
C PHE A 619 -14.42 1.74 -10.93
N ASN A 620 -13.41 0.91 -10.68
CA ASN A 620 -13.29 0.15 -9.44
C ASN A 620 -14.64 -0.50 -9.05
N HIS A 621 -15.33 -1.00 -10.06
CA HIS A 621 -16.67 -1.54 -9.93
C HIS A 621 -16.60 -3.05 -9.85
N SER A 622 -16.78 -3.61 -8.67
CA SER A 622 -16.72 -5.06 -8.43
C SER A 622 -17.62 -5.47 -7.26
N LEU A 623 -18.06 -6.72 -7.31
CA LEU A 623 -18.66 -7.43 -6.20
C LEU A 623 -17.80 -8.66 -5.90
N ASP A 624 -17.24 -8.73 -4.71
CA ASP A 624 -16.44 -9.86 -4.24
C ASP A 624 -17.16 -10.60 -3.12
N MET A 625 -17.02 -11.92 -3.08
CA MET A 625 -17.58 -12.78 -2.03
C MET A 625 -16.49 -13.68 -1.44
N THR A 626 -16.50 -13.83 -0.12
CA THR A 626 -15.56 -14.70 0.59
C THR A 626 -16.32 -15.51 1.62
N PHE A 627 -16.11 -16.83 1.61
CA PHE A 627 -16.58 -17.74 2.63
C PHE A 627 -15.36 -18.27 3.39
N SER A 628 -15.32 -18.10 4.70
CA SER A 628 -14.18 -18.53 5.52
C SER A 628 -14.62 -19.27 6.77
N LYS A 629 -13.82 -20.27 7.16
CA LYS A 629 -14.03 -21.04 8.38
C LYS A 629 -12.71 -21.34 9.07
N LYS A 630 -12.72 -21.31 10.40
CA LYS A 630 -11.59 -21.70 11.25
C LYS A 630 -11.76 -23.14 11.73
N PHE A 631 -10.70 -23.92 11.64
CA PHE A 631 -10.62 -25.32 12.04
C PHE A 631 -9.47 -25.53 13.03
N LEU A 632 -9.39 -26.73 13.65
CA LEU A 632 -8.29 -27.14 14.51
C LEU A 632 -8.04 -26.12 15.64
N SER A 633 -9.06 -25.73 16.39
CA SER A 633 -8.95 -24.74 17.47
C SER A 633 -8.31 -23.42 16.99
N ASN A 634 -8.75 -22.91 15.84
CA ASN A 634 -8.27 -21.69 15.17
C ASN A 634 -6.83 -21.77 14.60
N GLN A 635 -6.25 -22.97 14.50
CA GLN A 635 -4.93 -23.14 13.89
C GLN A 635 -4.97 -23.09 12.35
N LEU A 636 -6.05 -23.60 11.75
CA LEU A 636 -6.25 -23.60 10.31
C LEU A 636 -7.42 -22.68 9.94
N THR A 637 -7.16 -21.69 9.09
CA THR A 637 -8.21 -20.87 8.45
C THR A 637 -8.27 -21.24 6.98
N VAL A 638 -9.45 -21.58 6.49
CA VAL A 638 -9.73 -21.89 5.09
C VAL A 638 -10.73 -20.90 4.56
N SER A 639 -10.50 -20.40 3.34
CA SER A 639 -11.44 -19.51 2.64
C SER A 639 -11.62 -19.88 1.19
N VAL A 640 -12.82 -19.69 0.68
CA VAL A 640 -13.16 -19.71 -0.74
C VAL A 640 -13.53 -18.27 -1.12
N ASN A 641 -12.91 -17.77 -2.18
CA ASN A 641 -13.10 -16.39 -2.66
C ASN A 641 -13.65 -16.41 -4.07
N VAL A 642 -14.58 -15.52 -4.35
CA VAL A 642 -15.06 -15.24 -5.71
C VAL A 642 -14.91 -13.74 -5.91
N ASP A 643 -13.92 -13.35 -6.72
CA ASP A 643 -13.64 -11.95 -7.02
C ASP A 643 -14.38 -11.54 -8.29
N ASP A 644 -14.86 -10.28 -8.30
CA ASP A 644 -15.60 -9.64 -9.41
C ASP A 644 -16.65 -10.56 -10.03
N VAL A 645 -17.60 -11.03 -9.20
CA VAL A 645 -18.65 -12.02 -9.54
C VAL A 645 -19.33 -11.73 -10.87
N PHE A 646 -19.63 -10.45 -11.13
CA PHE A 646 -20.33 -9.99 -12.32
C PHE A 646 -19.41 -9.54 -13.46
N ASN A 647 -18.07 -9.58 -13.25
CA ASN A 647 -17.08 -9.14 -14.24
C ASN A 647 -17.26 -7.68 -14.68
N PHE A 648 -17.59 -6.79 -13.73
CA PHE A 648 -17.89 -5.37 -13.99
C PHE A 648 -16.64 -4.50 -14.14
N ASN A 649 -15.49 -4.96 -13.66
CA ASN A 649 -14.30 -4.12 -13.54
C ASN A 649 -13.69 -3.82 -14.92
N LYS A 650 -14.21 -2.80 -15.55
CA LYS A 650 -13.72 -2.17 -16.78
C LYS A 650 -13.65 -0.66 -16.54
N SER A 651 -12.55 -0.02 -16.84
CA SER A 651 -12.38 1.44 -16.76
C SER A 651 -12.40 2.07 -18.13
N SER A 652 -12.90 3.31 -18.22
CA SER A 652 -12.85 4.10 -19.46
C SER A 652 -12.75 5.58 -19.11
N PHE A 653 -11.75 6.25 -19.65
CA PHE A 653 -11.48 7.66 -19.40
C PHE A 653 -11.24 8.39 -20.71
N ASN A 654 -11.78 9.62 -20.83
CA ASN A 654 -11.33 10.58 -21.82
C ASN A 654 -10.58 11.74 -21.14
N SER A 655 -9.69 12.36 -21.88
CA SER A 655 -9.05 13.61 -21.47
C SER A 655 -9.94 14.80 -21.79
N LEU A 656 -9.95 15.83 -20.94
CA LEU A 656 -10.67 17.09 -21.20
C LEU A 656 -10.23 17.77 -22.51
N ASN A 657 -8.99 17.55 -22.93
CA ASN A 657 -8.36 18.29 -24.03
C ASN A 657 -8.20 17.47 -25.32
N THR A 658 -8.75 16.26 -25.37
CA THR A 658 -8.64 15.42 -26.58
C THR A 658 -9.96 14.68 -26.88
N PRO A 659 -10.35 14.52 -28.14
CA PRO A 659 -11.50 13.73 -28.52
C PRO A 659 -11.20 12.21 -28.45
N ARG A 660 -10.23 11.78 -27.69
CA ARG A 660 -9.81 10.38 -27.57
C ARG A 660 -10.03 9.86 -26.17
N TYR A 661 -10.41 8.62 -26.04
CA TYR A 661 -10.54 7.95 -24.76
C TYR A 661 -9.89 6.57 -24.76
N MET A 662 -9.45 6.17 -23.58
CA MET A 662 -8.87 4.86 -23.31
C MET A 662 -9.85 4.02 -22.51
N SER A 663 -9.95 2.75 -22.86
CA SER A 663 -10.74 1.77 -22.15
C SER A 663 -9.85 0.57 -21.78
N ASN A 664 -9.84 0.20 -20.52
CA ASN A 664 -9.01 -0.90 -20.01
C ASN A 664 -9.89 -1.93 -19.29
N LYS A 665 -9.59 -3.21 -19.50
CA LYS A 665 -10.20 -4.33 -18.80
C LYS A 665 -9.12 -5.32 -18.39
N ASN A 666 -9.22 -5.80 -17.14
CA ASN A 666 -8.36 -6.87 -16.61
C ASN A 666 -9.21 -8.13 -16.34
N ASP A 667 -8.57 -9.28 -16.27
CA ASP A 667 -9.19 -10.55 -15.91
C ASP A 667 -9.42 -10.64 -14.39
N THR A 668 -10.38 -9.88 -13.87
CA THR A 668 -10.64 -9.72 -12.44
C THR A 668 -11.55 -10.79 -11.85
N ARG A 669 -12.44 -11.41 -12.68
CA ARG A 669 -13.35 -12.46 -12.22
C ARG A 669 -12.61 -13.78 -12.00
N ARG A 670 -12.61 -14.28 -10.74
CA ARG A 670 -11.88 -15.49 -10.33
C ARG A 670 -12.58 -16.23 -9.22
N ILE A 671 -12.25 -17.52 -9.14
CA ILE A 671 -12.54 -18.34 -7.98
C ILE A 671 -11.19 -18.71 -7.35
N GLY A 672 -11.08 -18.50 -6.04
CA GLY A 672 -9.86 -18.73 -5.27
C GLY A 672 -10.09 -19.55 -4.02
N PHE A 673 -9.02 -20.19 -3.58
CA PHE A 673 -8.93 -20.91 -2.32
C PHE A 673 -7.73 -20.39 -1.55
N THR A 674 -7.91 -20.11 -0.26
CA THR A 674 -6.83 -19.66 0.63
C THR A 674 -6.81 -20.52 1.87
N SER A 675 -5.62 -20.96 2.29
CA SER A 675 -5.41 -21.65 3.55
C SER A 675 -4.27 -20.99 4.33
N ASN A 676 -4.48 -20.81 5.64
CA ASN A 676 -3.48 -20.34 6.57
C ASN A 676 -3.40 -21.32 7.74
N TYR A 677 -2.27 -22.00 7.86
CA TYR A 677 -2.05 -23.02 8.87
C TYR A 677 -0.93 -22.63 9.84
N LYS A 678 -1.30 -22.44 11.10
CA LYS A 678 -0.36 -22.23 12.21
C LYS A 678 0.01 -23.60 12.78
N ILE A 679 1.22 -24.03 12.52
CA ILE A 679 1.72 -25.32 12.98
C ILE A 679 1.82 -25.28 14.52
N PRO A 680 1.14 -26.19 15.24
CA PRO A 680 1.19 -26.21 16.69
C PRO A 680 2.59 -26.58 17.17
N THR A 681 3.11 -25.82 18.13
CA THR A 681 4.40 -26.10 18.78
C THR A 681 4.17 -26.47 20.23
N LYS A 682 4.77 -27.54 20.70
CA LYS A 682 4.56 -28.08 22.05
C LYS A 682 5.25 -27.26 23.17
N ASN A 683 6.30 -26.51 22.83
CA ASN A 683 7.10 -25.78 23.82
C ASN A 683 6.64 -24.32 23.94
N LYS A 684 5.70 -24.08 24.84
CA LYS A 684 5.44 -22.73 25.34
C LYS A 684 6.49 -22.40 26.41
N ILE A 685 7.49 -21.64 26.05
CA ILE A 685 8.39 -21.03 27.03
C ILE A 685 7.67 -19.82 27.62
N ALA A 686 7.69 -19.70 28.93
CA ALA A 686 7.02 -18.74 29.82
C ALA A 686 6.45 -17.46 29.20
N LYS A 687 5.30 -17.02 29.77
CA LYS A 687 4.56 -15.79 29.39
C LYS A 687 5.48 -14.71 28.85
N GLU A 688 5.34 -14.49 27.57
CA GLU A 688 5.90 -13.35 26.92
C GLU A 688 5.29 -12.07 27.49
N ASP A 689 6.11 -11.13 27.81
CA ASP A 689 5.70 -9.75 27.63
C ASP A 689 5.38 -9.57 26.12
N PRO A 690 4.11 -9.49 25.70
CA PRO A 690 3.71 -9.55 24.28
C PRO A 690 4.27 -8.38 23.48
N ASN A 691 5.24 -7.66 24.00
CA ASN A 691 5.38 -6.27 23.72
C ASN A 691 6.74 -5.73 23.52
N MET A 692 7.68 -6.52 23.07
CA MET A 692 8.87 -5.79 22.70
C MET A 692 8.68 -5.01 21.38
N LEU A 693 8.01 -5.57 20.39
CA LEU A 693 7.55 -4.79 19.22
C LEU A 693 6.19 -4.12 19.43
N ASN A 694 5.38 -4.56 20.39
CA ASN A 694 4.06 -4.01 20.73
C ASN A 694 4.07 -3.04 21.92
N LYS A 695 5.12 -2.93 22.73
CA LYS A 695 5.29 -1.80 23.64
C LYS A 695 5.46 -0.50 22.87
N GLU A 696 6.13 -0.56 21.71
CA GLU A 696 6.07 0.54 20.75
C GLU A 696 4.64 0.83 20.25
N LYS A 697 3.76 -0.17 20.18
CA LYS A 697 2.35 0.01 19.75
C LYS A 697 1.43 0.57 20.83
N LYS A 698 1.67 0.35 22.10
CA LYS A 698 0.92 1.00 23.19
C LYS A 698 1.39 2.43 23.44
N GLU A 699 2.64 2.71 23.10
CA GLU A 699 3.28 3.99 23.33
C GLU A 699 3.35 4.85 22.06
N ASP A 700 3.29 4.24 20.87
CA ASP A 700 3.25 4.90 19.56
C ASP A 700 1.79 5.16 19.10
N ASN A 701 0.89 5.19 20.06
CA ASN A 701 -0.52 5.45 19.83
C ASN A 701 -0.77 6.93 19.60
N GLY A 702 0.07 7.74 19.04
CA GLY A 702 -0.27 9.14 18.65
C GLY A 702 -1.31 9.88 19.53
N THR A 703 -1.91 9.18 20.47
CA THR A 703 -2.84 9.63 21.49
C THR A 703 -2.27 9.28 22.85
N LEU A 704 -2.14 10.27 23.69
CA LEU A 704 -1.74 10.14 25.10
C LEU A 704 -2.77 9.39 25.95
N ILE A 705 -3.91 9.03 25.38
CA ILE A 705 -4.99 8.39 26.10
C ILE A 705 -4.90 6.88 25.89
N VAL A 706 -4.46 6.18 26.92
CA VAL A 706 -4.67 4.76 27.11
C VAL A 706 -5.83 4.62 28.10
N ASN A 707 -6.91 4.03 27.66
CA ASN A 707 -7.94 3.45 28.55
C ASN A 707 -7.69 1.97 28.71
#